data_f8a2ccd9a2786b33ab1b67026a3918a7
#
_entry.id   f8a2ccd9a2786b33ab1b67026a3918a7
#
_cell.length_a   1.000
_cell.length_b   1.000
_cell.length_c   1.000
_cell.angle_alpha   90.00
_cell.angle_beta   90.00
_cell.angle_gamma   90.00
#
_symmetry.space_group_name_H-M   'P 1'
#
loop_
_entity.id
_entity.type
_entity.pdbx_description
1 polymer ?
#
loop_
_entity_poly.entity_id
_entity_poly.type
_entity_poly.pdbx_seq_one_letter_code
_entity_poly.pdbx_strand_id
1 'polypeptide(L)'
;MAQPDHHSPRTRQPAALSFISLACLAALHAPAHAQSAEVTLPAVTIRSAPGTAPADVTGFGDQPAASVPISTTVIDSRTISDVGARRISDLYQLDASVSDAYNAVGYYDYASVRGFVIDNTYNFRREGLPISAETSLPLDHLQRVELLKGTSGIQAGTSAPGGLINLVVKRPTAQPQRSLRTEVNEDGNALVHLDMSGRAADGDLGWRLNIAGERLNTEARGTEGKRGLLALAMDARLSRDSLLEGEFEISRRRQATVPGLSLLGTALPPADPRININSQPWSQPTDFRNFSGSLRFTQAINSQWNWQAQLGTQRLKTDDYLAYPYGCSAEGNFDRYCSNGDFDLYDYRSENERRTTNAAQWRINGDVEAGGLRHKVSAGVLVSRFTLRGQTRANDSGFIAGGNLFTLPALAPNPQIVDPFTNRTERSTEWFATDHIEWSPALHTWLGLRHTRLERDSARTGNDPRATSYQDHFTTPWLAATFKLDGQRTAYASWGQGVESEVAPGRARYTNQGQALPPLKSRQWEMGLRSASETTRWNLTYFRIDRPLSGDQPACSGTPNSCTRVIDGSARHQGLELGGGRTAGLWDYNASLTWIDAERLGSTINPALNGLRPTNVPRWVLRSNVSRAIESVPGLKASAHLSHEGRRAITPDNQLELGSWTRVDAALRYDTRVQGRPASWVLAVDNVFNRRYFQEAPFQYEHIYLFPAASRTLRVAFETQF
;
A
#
# COMPACT_ATOMS: atom_id res chain seq x y z
N MET A 1 -41.46 49.45 -19.68
CA MET A 1 -41.39 50.10 -18.36
C MET A 1 -41.36 49.02 -17.30
N ALA A 2 -40.25 48.81 -16.69
CA ALA A 2 -39.94 48.27 -15.37
C ALA A 2 -38.53 47.67 -15.40
N GLN A 3 -37.67 48.21 -14.55
CA GLN A 3 -36.22 47.91 -14.43
C GLN A 3 -36.01 46.53 -13.86
N PRO A 4 -34.86 45.90 -14.17
CA PRO A 4 -34.40 44.68 -13.50
C PRO A 4 -33.50 45.03 -12.31
N ASP A 5 -33.78 44.37 -11.18
CA ASP A 5 -32.97 44.42 -9.97
C ASP A 5 -31.64 43.65 -10.14
N HIS A 6 -30.56 44.35 -9.83
CA HIS A 6 -29.20 43.80 -9.74
C HIS A 6 -28.99 43.02 -8.41
N HIS A 7 -28.83 41.70 -8.47
CA HIS A 7 -28.21 40.95 -7.38
C HIS A 7 -26.78 40.54 -7.75
N SER A 8 -25.83 41.18 -7.08
CA SER A 8 -24.41 40.83 -7.15
C SER A 8 -24.08 39.49 -6.44
N PRO A 9 -23.20 38.64 -6.98
CA PRO A 9 -22.82 37.44 -6.30
C PRO A 9 -21.76 37.75 -5.22
N ARG A 10 -22.07 37.41 -3.96
CA ARG A 10 -21.11 37.45 -2.84
C ARG A 10 -20.08 36.37 -3.03
N THR A 11 -18.87 36.76 -3.34
CA THR A 11 -17.66 35.91 -3.28
C THR A 11 -17.37 35.55 -1.82
N ARG A 12 -17.56 34.30 -1.45
CA ARG A 12 -17.04 33.75 -0.19
C ARG A 12 -15.54 33.45 -0.37
N GLN A 13 -14.72 34.26 0.25
CA GLN A 13 -13.28 33.95 0.46
C GLN A 13 -13.13 32.80 1.47
N PRO A 14 -12.17 31.89 1.29
CA PRO A 14 -11.89 30.82 2.26
C PRO A 14 -11.06 31.38 3.43
N ALA A 15 -11.71 31.65 4.55
CA ALA A 15 -11.09 32.17 5.78
C ALA A 15 -10.18 31.15 6.54
N ALA A 16 -10.07 29.91 6.06
CA ALA A 16 -9.37 28.83 6.77
C ALA A 16 -7.83 28.86 6.64
N LEU A 17 -7.29 29.51 5.62
CA LEU A 17 -5.82 29.54 5.40
C LEU A 17 -5.09 30.66 6.16
N SER A 18 -5.80 31.70 6.59
CA SER A 18 -5.20 32.84 7.30
C SER A 18 -4.87 32.56 8.76
N PHE A 19 -5.54 31.61 9.41
CA PHE A 19 -5.29 31.27 10.82
C PHE A 19 -4.04 30.42 11.04
N ILE A 20 -3.69 29.57 10.08
CA ILE A 20 -2.50 28.69 10.17
C ILE A 20 -1.22 29.52 9.99
N SER A 21 -1.24 30.52 9.15
CA SER A 21 -0.08 31.41 8.95
C SER A 21 0.24 32.29 10.16
N LEU A 22 -0.78 32.68 10.94
CA LEU A 22 -0.58 33.50 12.14
C LEU A 22 -0.10 32.69 13.33
N ALA A 23 -0.50 31.42 13.46
CA ALA A 23 -0.05 30.54 14.54
C ALA A 23 1.43 30.14 14.41
N CYS A 24 1.94 29.98 13.19
CA CYS A 24 3.36 29.71 12.95
C CYS A 24 4.28 30.90 13.25
N LEU A 25 3.81 32.14 13.05
CA LEU A 25 4.59 33.36 13.32
C LEU A 25 4.58 33.73 14.82
N ALA A 26 3.52 33.40 15.55
CA ALA A 26 3.44 33.69 17.01
C ALA A 26 4.33 32.74 17.85
N ALA A 27 4.61 31.53 17.38
CA ALA A 27 5.47 30.58 18.07
C ALA A 27 6.97 30.94 18.04
N LEU A 28 7.38 31.87 17.17
CA LEU A 28 8.78 32.29 17.03
C LEU A 28 9.22 33.40 18.02
N HIS A 29 8.32 33.96 18.83
CA HIS A 29 8.60 35.14 19.67
C HIS A 29 8.33 34.97 21.18
N ALA A 30 8.20 33.74 21.70
CA ALA A 30 8.07 33.52 23.14
C ALA A 30 9.46 33.45 23.79
N PRO A 31 9.80 34.31 24.77
CA PRO A 31 11.08 34.21 25.48
C PRO A 31 11.05 32.97 26.39
N ALA A 32 11.94 32.03 26.14
CA ALA A 32 12.12 30.84 26.95
C ALA A 32 12.96 31.20 28.21
N HIS A 33 12.32 31.26 29.38
CA HIS A 33 13.00 31.07 30.62
C HIS A 33 12.83 29.63 31.07
N ALA A 34 13.86 28.81 30.85
CA ALA A 34 13.91 27.44 31.36
C ALA A 34 15.26 27.17 32.00
N GLN A 35 15.21 26.73 33.25
CA GLN A 35 16.35 26.07 33.88
C GLN A 35 16.66 24.78 33.15
N SER A 36 17.91 24.60 32.73
CA SER A 36 18.39 23.57 31.83
C SER A 36 18.57 22.22 32.53
N ALA A 37 17.69 21.28 32.23
CA ALA A 37 18.09 19.89 32.10
C ALA A 37 18.47 19.68 30.63
N GLU A 38 19.62 19.10 30.31
CA GLU A 38 20.07 18.84 28.94
C GLU A 38 19.12 17.87 28.25
N VAL A 39 18.23 18.38 27.44
CA VAL A 39 17.33 17.59 26.57
C VAL A 39 17.95 17.56 25.19
N THR A 40 18.63 16.50 24.87
CA THR A 40 19.07 16.20 23.50
C THR A 40 18.01 15.34 22.84
N LEU A 41 17.46 15.77 21.69
CA LEU A 41 16.72 14.85 20.82
C LEU A 41 17.64 13.67 20.53
N PRO A 42 17.17 12.39 20.66
CA PRO A 42 18.03 11.25 20.44
C PRO A 42 18.64 11.33 19.05
N ALA A 43 19.97 11.14 18.97
CA ALA A 43 20.64 11.01 17.70
C ALA A 43 19.95 9.84 16.96
N VAL A 44 19.50 10.07 15.72
CA VAL A 44 18.93 9.02 14.89
C VAL A 44 20.03 8.02 14.57
N THR A 45 20.26 7.08 15.49
CA THR A 45 21.23 6.01 15.32
C THR A 45 20.50 4.86 14.66
N ILE A 46 20.55 4.79 13.33
CA ILE A 46 20.00 3.69 12.55
C ILE A 46 20.95 2.47 12.66
N ARG A 47 20.87 1.76 13.76
CA ARG A 47 21.29 0.37 13.92
C ARG A 47 20.34 -0.30 14.89
N SER A 48 19.12 -0.55 14.45
CA SER A 48 18.20 -1.39 15.21
C SER A 48 18.26 -2.82 14.67
N ALA A 49 18.43 -3.78 15.58
CA ALA A 49 18.16 -5.17 15.28
C ALA A 49 16.72 -5.29 14.74
N PRO A 50 16.42 -6.23 13.82
CA PRO A 50 15.06 -6.43 13.33
C PRO A 50 14.07 -6.56 14.50
N GLY A 51 13.02 -5.74 14.52
CA GLY A 51 12.03 -5.69 15.60
C GLY A 51 12.22 -4.61 16.66
N THR A 52 13.39 -3.94 16.71
CA THR A 52 13.63 -2.81 17.65
C THR A 52 13.41 -1.45 17.00
N ALA A 53 13.25 -1.39 15.67
CA ALA A 53 12.94 -0.15 14.99
C ALA A 53 11.52 0.30 15.36
N PRO A 54 11.31 1.61 15.65
CA PRO A 54 9.98 2.17 15.75
C PRO A 54 9.25 2.00 14.41
N ALA A 55 7.95 1.72 14.46
CA ALA A 55 7.11 1.68 13.28
C ALA A 55 6.05 2.78 13.40
N ASP A 56 6.22 3.85 12.64
CA ASP A 56 5.32 5.01 12.65
C ASP A 56 3.88 4.62 12.28
N VAL A 57 3.72 3.56 11.50
CA VAL A 57 2.42 3.02 11.10
C VAL A 57 1.55 2.58 12.28
N THR A 58 2.13 2.29 13.43
CA THR A 58 1.37 1.84 14.61
C THR A 58 0.53 2.95 15.25
N GLY A 59 0.90 4.20 15.04
CA GLY A 59 0.24 5.36 15.67
C GLY A 59 0.64 5.62 17.12
N PHE A 60 1.59 4.85 17.68
CA PHE A 60 2.09 4.99 19.06
C PHE A 60 3.51 5.59 19.12
N GLY A 61 3.85 6.44 18.15
CA GLY A 61 5.12 7.18 18.15
C GLY A 61 6.35 6.28 18.10
N ASP A 62 7.35 6.58 18.91
CA ASP A 62 8.67 5.92 18.89
C ASP A 62 8.70 4.53 19.56
N GLN A 63 7.53 3.93 19.83
CA GLN A 63 7.49 2.59 20.41
C GLN A 63 8.02 1.56 19.41
N PRO A 64 8.91 0.65 19.85
CA PRO A 64 9.36 -0.44 19.00
C PRO A 64 8.17 -1.27 18.49
N ALA A 65 8.17 -1.63 17.22
CA ALA A 65 7.10 -2.42 16.60
C ALA A 65 6.80 -3.72 17.39
N ALA A 66 7.84 -4.32 17.99
CA ALA A 66 7.71 -5.51 18.81
C ALA A 66 7.01 -5.27 20.16
N SER A 67 6.91 -4.04 20.65
CA SER A 67 6.26 -3.72 21.93
C SER A 67 4.77 -3.39 21.78
N VAL A 68 4.35 -2.88 20.63
CA VAL A 68 2.95 -2.49 20.38
C VAL A 68 2.08 -3.73 20.15
N PRO A 69 0.90 -3.87 20.79
CA PRO A 69 0.04 -5.06 20.70
C PRO A 69 -0.75 -5.11 19.39
N ILE A 70 -0.05 -5.05 18.28
CA ILE A 70 -0.55 -5.09 16.90
C ILE A 70 0.43 -5.89 16.06
N SER A 71 -0.08 -6.67 15.11
CA SER A 71 0.78 -7.34 14.12
C SER A 71 1.28 -6.34 13.09
N THR A 72 2.61 -6.27 12.95
CA THR A 72 3.30 -5.41 11.98
C THR A 72 4.42 -6.17 11.28
N THR A 73 4.72 -5.75 10.05
CA THR A 73 5.91 -6.20 9.31
C THR A 73 6.70 -4.98 8.85
N VAL A 74 8.01 -5.01 9.06
CA VAL A 74 8.94 -3.96 8.62
C VAL A 74 9.95 -4.58 7.67
N ILE A 75 10.00 -4.07 6.43
CA ILE A 75 10.90 -4.52 5.37
C ILE A 75 11.90 -3.40 5.11
N ASP A 76 13.16 -3.61 5.46
CA ASP A 76 14.21 -2.60 5.33
C ASP A 76 14.78 -2.49 3.91
N SER A 77 15.53 -1.41 3.66
CA SER A 77 16.13 -1.10 2.35
C SER A 77 17.10 -2.17 1.86
N ARG A 78 17.80 -2.87 2.77
CA ARG A 78 18.71 -3.96 2.41
C ARG A 78 17.91 -5.15 1.89
N THR A 79 16.85 -5.55 2.59
CA THR A 79 15.96 -6.63 2.16
C THR A 79 15.32 -6.31 0.81
N ILE A 80 14.80 -5.06 0.63
CA ILE A 80 14.25 -4.57 -0.65
C ILE A 80 15.28 -4.76 -1.79
N SER A 81 16.54 -4.37 -1.53
CA SER A 81 17.64 -4.49 -2.49
C SER A 81 18.03 -5.93 -2.78
N ASP A 82 18.13 -6.78 -1.76
CA ASP A 82 18.57 -8.18 -1.88
C ASP A 82 17.59 -9.03 -2.69
N VAL A 83 16.26 -8.84 -2.47
CA VAL A 83 15.23 -9.52 -3.28
C VAL A 83 15.04 -8.88 -4.66
N GLY A 84 15.69 -7.75 -4.93
CA GLY A 84 15.58 -7.04 -6.20
C GLY A 84 14.20 -6.45 -6.47
N ALA A 85 13.47 -6.07 -5.41
CA ALA A 85 12.13 -5.53 -5.52
C ALA A 85 12.09 -4.21 -6.31
N ARG A 86 11.12 -4.09 -7.23
CA ARG A 86 10.85 -2.92 -8.07
C ARG A 86 9.48 -2.33 -7.84
N ARG A 87 8.56 -3.17 -7.36
CA ARG A 87 7.15 -2.87 -7.11
C ARG A 87 6.83 -3.24 -5.65
N ILE A 88 5.78 -2.65 -5.10
CA ILE A 88 5.28 -3.05 -3.77
C ILE A 88 4.89 -4.53 -3.77
N SER A 89 4.30 -5.04 -4.85
CA SER A 89 3.91 -6.45 -4.99
C SER A 89 5.10 -7.43 -4.89
N ASP A 90 6.32 -7.02 -5.27
CA ASP A 90 7.50 -7.87 -5.11
C ASP A 90 7.83 -8.15 -3.64
N LEU A 91 7.33 -7.32 -2.71
CA LEU A 91 7.53 -7.47 -1.27
C LEU A 91 6.52 -8.44 -0.63
N TYR A 92 5.42 -8.79 -1.30
CA TYR A 92 4.38 -9.69 -0.73
C TYR A 92 4.92 -11.09 -0.46
N GLN A 93 5.93 -11.52 -1.20
CA GLN A 93 6.63 -12.77 -0.95
C GLN A 93 7.40 -12.82 0.39
N LEU A 94 7.53 -11.71 1.11
CA LEU A 94 8.25 -11.65 2.39
C LEU A 94 7.34 -11.82 3.61
N ASP A 95 6.00 -11.81 3.41
CA ASP A 95 5.02 -11.94 4.49
C ASP A 95 3.85 -12.83 4.07
N ALA A 96 3.62 -13.91 4.81
CA ALA A 96 2.55 -14.87 4.51
C ALA A 96 1.13 -14.31 4.72
N SER A 97 0.96 -13.17 5.40
CA SER A 97 -0.36 -12.52 5.54
C SER A 97 -0.75 -11.68 4.32
N VAL A 98 0.16 -11.51 3.35
CA VAL A 98 -0.02 -10.70 2.15
C VAL A 98 -0.04 -11.57 0.92
N SER A 99 -0.97 -11.29 0.01
CA SER A 99 -1.11 -11.93 -1.30
C SER A 99 -1.45 -10.91 -2.38
N ASP A 100 -1.27 -11.31 -3.62
CA ASP A 100 -1.63 -10.50 -4.78
C ASP A 100 -3.16 -10.36 -4.91
N ALA A 101 -3.61 -9.19 -5.43
CA ALA A 101 -5.03 -8.86 -5.55
C ALA A 101 -5.39 -8.07 -6.80
N TYR A 102 -4.84 -8.36 -7.94
CA TYR A 102 -4.93 -7.69 -9.24
C TYR A 102 -3.65 -6.93 -9.61
N ASN A 103 -2.57 -7.66 -9.92
CA ASN A 103 -1.24 -7.07 -10.14
C ASN A 103 -0.77 -7.17 -11.60
N ALA A 104 -1.43 -6.41 -12.47
CA ALA A 104 -1.05 -6.30 -13.88
C ALA A 104 0.37 -5.71 -14.04
N VAL A 105 1.19 -6.34 -14.88
CA VAL A 105 2.48 -5.75 -15.28
C VAL A 105 2.25 -4.40 -15.94
N GLY A 106 3.07 -3.40 -15.64
CA GLY A 106 2.95 -2.06 -16.21
C GLY A 106 1.92 -1.15 -15.55
N TYR A 107 1.14 -1.66 -14.58
CA TYR A 107 0.13 -0.91 -13.84
C TYR A 107 0.49 -0.75 -12.36
N TYR A 108 -0.36 -0.13 -11.55
CA TYR A 108 -0.16 -0.04 -10.10
C TYR A 108 -0.62 -1.32 -9.39
N ASP A 109 -0.14 -1.51 -8.17
CA ASP A 109 -0.31 -2.74 -7.41
C ASP A 109 -1.52 -2.69 -6.48
N TYR A 110 -2.13 -3.87 -6.28
CA TYR A 110 -3.11 -4.09 -5.22
C TYR A 110 -2.61 -5.17 -4.26
N ALA A 111 -2.77 -4.94 -2.97
CA ALA A 111 -2.45 -5.90 -1.93
C ALA A 111 -3.71 -6.48 -1.30
N SER A 112 -3.68 -7.77 -1.01
CA SER A 112 -4.62 -8.43 -0.11
C SER A 112 -3.90 -8.76 1.19
N VAL A 113 -4.37 -8.23 2.32
CA VAL A 113 -3.80 -8.51 3.64
C VAL A 113 -4.84 -9.25 4.47
N ARG A 114 -4.49 -10.42 5.02
CA ARG A 114 -5.44 -11.31 5.71
C ARG A 114 -6.68 -11.62 4.85
N GLY A 115 -6.52 -11.68 3.52
CA GLY A 115 -7.58 -11.91 2.56
C GLY A 115 -8.45 -10.70 2.21
N PHE A 116 -8.27 -9.53 2.83
CA PHE A 116 -8.94 -8.30 2.45
C PHE A 116 -8.09 -7.46 1.52
N VAL A 117 -8.64 -7.08 0.38
CA VAL A 117 -8.00 -6.12 -0.52
C VAL A 117 -7.98 -4.76 0.16
N ILE A 118 -6.81 -4.12 0.22
CA ILE A 118 -6.66 -2.77 0.77
C ILE A 118 -6.90 -1.73 -0.32
N ASP A 119 -7.40 -0.57 0.09
CA ASP A 119 -7.75 0.53 -0.82
C ASP A 119 -6.53 1.41 -1.14
N ASN A 120 -6.23 1.59 -2.42
CA ASN A 120 -5.09 2.38 -2.88
C ASN A 120 -5.22 3.89 -2.61
N THR A 121 -6.43 4.39 -2.31
CA THR A 121 -6.65 5.79 -1.93
C THR A 121 -6.47 6.02 -0.44
N TYR A 122 -6.82 5.02 0.41
CA TYR A 122 -6.94 5.23 1.85
C TYR A 122 -5.93 4.47 2.70
N ASN A 123 -5.42 3.32 2.23
CA ASN A 123 -4.57 2.44 3.04
C ASN A 123 -3.07 2.67 2.87
N PHE A 124 -2.67 3.73 2.16
CA PHE A 124 -1.25 4.04 1.96
C PHE A 124 -0.86 5.33 2.65
N ARG A 125 0.34 5.32 3.24
CA ARG A 125 0.97 6.45 3.92
C ARG A 125 2.39 6.64 3.39
N ARG A 126 2.86 7.87 3.43
CA ARG A 126 4.28 8.23 3.26
C ARG A 126 4.67 9.13 4.42
N GLU A 127 5.69 8.75 5.18
CA GLU A 127 6.08 9.46 6.40
C GLU A 127 4.91 9.67 7.39
N GLY A 128 3.95 8.70 7.42
CA GLY A 128 2.73 8.77 8.23
C GLY A 128 1.56 9.57 7.64
N LEU A 129 1.76 10.37 6.60
CA LEU A 129 0.70 11.15 5.94
C LEU A 129 0.02 10.35 4.80
N PRO A 130 -1.30 10.55 4.57
CA PRO A 130 -2.03 9.86 3.51
C PRO A 130 -1.48 10.20 2.12
N ILE A 131 -1.38 9.18 1.28
CA ILE A 131 -1.07 9.26 -0.16
C ILE A 131 -1.99 8.33 -0.94
N SER A 132 -2.08 8.53 -2.26
CA SER A 132 -2.69 7.57 -3.17
C SER A 132 -1.62 6.64 -3.76
N ALA A 133 -1.89 5.33 -3.76
CA ALA A 133 -1.06 4.32 -4.41
C ALA A 133 -1.56 3.96 -5.83
N GLU A 134 -2.51 4.71 -6.39
CA GLU A 134 -2.94 4.54 -7.78
C GLU A 134 -1.89 5.10 -8.76
N THR A 135 -0.66 4.64 -8.59
CA THR A 135 0.53 4.99 -9.36
C THR A 135 1.64 3.95 -9.16
N SER A 136 2.70 4.04 -9.93
CA SER A 136 3.92 3.27 -9.66
C SER A 136 4.71 3.93 -8.53
N LEU A 137 4.88 3.23 -7.41
CA LEU A 137 5.63 3.68 -6.24
C LEU A 137 7.07 3.17 -6.32
N PRO A 138 8.10 4.03 -6.47
CA PRO A 138 9.50 3.62 -6.48
C PRO A 138 9.97 3.22 -5.07
N LEU A 139 10.83 2.20 -4.99
CA LEU A 139 11.36 1.67 -3.72
C LEU A 139 12.81 2.09 -3.43
N ASP A 140 13.53 2.60 -4.41
CA ASP A 140 15.00 2.81 -4.34
C ASP A 140 15.43 3.78 -3.24
N HIS A 141 14.60 4.80 -2.94
CA HIS A 141 14.86 5.85 -1.94
C HIS A 141 14.23 5.56 -0.57
N LEU A 142 13.57 4.40 -0.41
CA LEU A 142 12.93 4.04 0.85
C LEU A 142 13.95 3.43 1.82
N GLN A 143 13.87 3.85 3.08
CA GLN A 143 14.59 3.22 4.20
C GLN A 143 13.92 1.92 4.60
N ARG A 144 12.58 1.91 4.59
CA ARG A 144 11.76 0.74 4.90
C ARG A 144 10.33 0.90 4.39
N VAL A 145 9.65 -0.23 4.25
CA VAL A 145 8.22 -0.32 4.07
C VAL A 145 7.65 -0.96 5.34
N GLU A 146 6.66 -0.31 5.93
CA GLU A 146 5.97 -0.77 7.13
C GLU A 146 4.57 -1.23 6.75
N LEU A 147 4.17 -2.42 7.22
CA LEU A 147 2.83 -2.95 7.08
C LEU A 147 2.21 -3.13 8.48
N LEU A 148 1.12 -2.43 8.73
CA LEU A 148 0.20 -2.70 9.83
C LEU A 148 -0.86 -3.68 9.34
N LYS A 149 -1.17 -4.73 10.11
CA LYS A 149 -2.14 -5.75 9.72
C LYS A 149 -3.48 -5.57 10.43
N GLY A 150 -4.58 -5.69 9.67
CA GLY A 150 -5.93 -5.63 10.20
C GLY A 150 -6.55 -4.23 10.23
N THR A 151 -7.55 -4.02 11.08
CA THR A 151 -8.26 -2.74 11.17
C THR A 151 -7.34 -1.63 11.67
N SER A 152 -7.38 -0.48 11.03
CA SER A 152 -6.47 0.64 11.25
C SER A 152 -7.18 1.95 11.58
N GLY A 153 -8.36 1.88 12.20
CA GLY A 153 -9.19 3.06 12.44
C GLY A 153 -8.59 4.11 13.36
N ILE A 154 -7.64 3.75 14.25
CA ILE A 154 -6.91 4.76 15.05
C ILE A 154 -5.73 5.38 14.29
N GLN A 155 -5.20 4.67 13.29
CA GLN A 155 -4.09 5.15 12.47
C GLN A 155 -4.58 5.92 11.24
N ALA A 156 -5.82 5.64 10.79
CA ALA A 156 -6.44 6.26 9.63
C ALA A 156 -7.96 6.39 9.84
N GLY A 157 -8.54 7.53 9.52
CA GLY A 157 -9.96 7.76 9.65
C GLY A 157 -10.77 6.83 8.76
N THR A 158 -10.40 6.74 7.50
CA THR A 158 -11.01 5.83 6.51
C THR A 158 -9.96 4.86 6.00
N SER A 159 -10.26 3.57 6.05
CA SER A 159 -9.37 2.51 5.57
C SER A 159 -10.08 1.17 5.45
N ALA A 160 -9.73 0.36 4.46
CA ALA A 160 -10.15 -1.03 4.38
C ALA A 160 -9.51 -1.85 5.53
N PRO A 161 -10.16 -2.92 6.02
CA PRO A 161 -9.76 -3.60 7.24
C PRO A 161 -8.51 -4.50 7.10
N GLY A 162 -7.93 -4.63 5.90
CA GLY A 162 -6.72 -5.44 5.68
C GLY A 162 -5.49 -4.89 6.40
N GLY A 163 -5.31 -3.57 6.42
CA GLY A 163 -4.13 -2.94 7.04
C GLY A 163 -3.73 -1.62 6.43
N LEU A 164 -2.57 -1.09 6.83
CA LEU A 164 -1.96 0.10 6.25
C LEU A 164 -0.54 -0.19 5.80
N ILE A 165 -0.13 0.39 4.68
CA ILE A 165 1.25 0.39 4.20
C ILE A 165 1.81 1.80 4.36
N ASN A 166 2.95 1.95 5.07
CA ASN A 166 3.67 3.20 5.22
C ASN A 166 5.04 3.15 4.58
N LEU A 167 5.34 4.13 3.74
CA LEU A 167 6.61 4.28 3.05
C LEU A 167 7.48 5.27 3.80
N VAL A 168 8.61 4.82 4.33
CA VAL A 168 9.55 5.64 5.09
C VAL A 168 10.78 5.90 4.25
N VAL A 169 11.10 7.17 4.00
CA VAL A 169 12.22 7.55 3.14
C VAL A 169 13.57 7.47 3.86
N LYS A 170 14.63 7.27 3.10
CA LYS A 170 16.01 7.33 3.59
C LYS A 170 16.33 8.74 4.06
N ARG A 171 16.85 8.86 5.29
CA ARG A 171 17.28 10.14 5.89
C ARG A 171 18.80 10.33 5.75
N PRO A 172 19.29 11.58 5.89
CA PRO A 172 20.73 11.86 5.93
C PRO A 172 21.45 11.02 6.98
N THR A 173 22.61 10.48 6.60
CA THR A 173 23.45 9.66 7.48
C THR A 173 24.43 10.50 8.28
N ALA A 174 24.85 10.02 9.47
CA ALA A 174 25.82 10.71 10.31
C ALA A 174 27.20 10.80 9.63
N GLN A 175 27.58 9.76 8.90
CA GLN A 175 28.83 9.71 8.11
C GLN A 175 28.49 9.86 6.63
N PRO A 176 29.36 10.50 5.82
CA PRO A 176 29.19 10.56 4.38
C PRO A 176 29.05 9.15 3.79
N GLN A 177 28.06 8.98 2.92
CA GLN A 177 27.80 7.74 2.19
C GLN A 177 27.69 8.05 0.71
N ARG A 178 28.28 7.20 -0.12
CA ARG A 178 28.13 7.23 -1.57
C ARG A 178 28.12 5.79 -2.05
N SER A 179 27.04 5.37 -2.69
CA SER A 179 26.94 4.05 -3.28
C SER A 179 26.37 4.10 -4.68
N LEU A 180 26.86 3.21 -5.51
CA LEU A 180 26.36 2.97 -6.86
C LEU A 180 25.94 1.50 -6.94
N ARG A 181 24.70 1.26 -7.33
CA ARG A 181 24.14 -0.05 -7.64
C ARG A 181 23.80 -0.15 -9.12
N THR A 182 24.22 -1.22 -9.75
CA THR A 182 23.81 -1.62 -11.10
C THR A 182 23.18 -3.00 -11.05
N GLU A 183 22.18 -3.25 -11.89
CA GLU A 183 21.53 -4.55 -11.96
C GLU A 183 21.04 -4.81 -13.38
N VAL A 184 21.15 -6.05 -13.84
CA VAL A 184 20.63 -6.53 -15.12
C VAL A 184 19.96 -7.88 -14.93
N ASN A 185 18.97 -8.20 -15.75
CA ASN A 185 18.37 -9.53 -15.83
C ASN A 185 18.28 -10.03 -17.28
N GLU A 186 17.93 -11.30 -17.45
CA GLU A 186 17.86 -11.94 -18.76
C GLU A 186 16.75 -11.39 -19.68
N ASP A 187 15.68 -10.78 -19.13
CA ASP A 187 14.64 -10.12 -19.90
C ASP A 187 15.09 -8.79 -20.52
N GLY A 188 16.28 -8.29 -20.13
CA GLY A 188 16.84 -7.02 -20.60
C GLY A 188 16.48 -5.81 -19.75
N ASN A 189 16.02 -6.02 -18.50
CA ASN A 189 15.99 -4.94 -17.52
C ASN A 189 17.41 -4.50 -17.19
N ALA A 190 17.63 -3.19 -17.05
CA ALA A 190 18.91 -2.62 -16.64
C ALA A 190 18.69 -1.41 -15.74
N LEU A 191 19.12 -1.51 -14.48
CA LEU A 191 19.02 -0.49 -13.44
C LEU A 191 20.38 0.13 -13.15
N VAL A 192 20.38 1.45 -12.96
CA VAL A 192 21.44 2.19 -12.28
C VAL A 192 20.82 3.01 -11.16
N HIS A 193 21.35 2.90 -9.94
CA HIS A 193 20.90 3.64 -8.76
C HIS A 193 22.09 4.23 -8.01
N LEU A 194 22.04 5.52 -7.77
CA LEU A 194 23.00 6.30 -7.00
C LEU A 194 22.33 6.75 -5.68
N ASP A 195 22.99 6.47 -4.55
CA ASP A 195 22.59 6.89 -3.20
C ASP A 195 23.74 7.65 -2.54
N MET A 196 23.58 8.93 -2.29
CA MET A 196 24.59 9.81 -1.72
C MET A 196 24.03 10.54 -0.50
N SER A 197 24.83 10.61 0.55
CA SER A 197 24.47 11.37 1.77
C SER A 197 25.68 12.11 2.31
N GLY A 198 25.41 13.27 2.91
CA GLY A 198 26.41 14.08 3.58
C GLY A 198 25.82 15.03 4.59
N ARG A 199 26.70 15.62 5.40
CA ARG A 199 26.36 16.69 6.35
C ARG A 199 27.32 17.86 6.23
N ALA A 200 26.85 19.08 6.60
CA ALA A 200 27.70 20.23 6.79
C ALA A 200 28.73 19.97 7.91
N ALA A 201 29.80 20.77 7.96
CA ALA A 201 30.92 20.57 8.89
C ALA A 201 30.50 20.64 10.39
N ASP A 202 29.49 21.45 10.70
CA ASP A 202 28.88 21.56 12.03
C ASP A 202 27.93 20.39 12.38
N GLY A 203 27.55 19.57 11.37
CA GLY A 203 26.63 18.45 11.52
C GLY A 203 25.16 18.83 11.57
N ASP A 204 24.82 20.14 11.57
CA ASP A 204 23.45 20.62 11.77
C ASP A 204 22.58 20.48 10.52
N LEU A 205 23.17 20.56 9.32
CA LEU A 205 22.46 20.37 8.05
C LEU A 205 22.90 19.06 7.40
N GLY A 206 21.96 18.15 7.18
CA GLY A 206 22.14 16.89 6.46
C GLY A 206 21.39 16.87 5.15
N TRP A 207 21.87 16.08 4.19
CA TRP A 207 21.20 15.81 2.93
C TRP A 207 21.41 14.38 2.47
N ARG A 208 20.43 13.79 1.75
CA ARG A 208 20.56 12.50 1.09
C ARG A 208 19.85 12.52 -0.26
N LEU A 209 20.57 12.20 -1.30
CA LEU A 209 20.15 12.19 -2.69
C LEU A 209 20.08 10.75 -3.20
N ASN A 210 18.95 10.38 -3.81
CA ASN A 210 18.79 9.14 -4.53
C ASN A 210 18.39 9.43 -5.97
N ILE A 211 19.11 8.84 -6.93
CA ILE A 211 18.81 8.94 -8.37
C ILE A 211 18.79 7.52 -8.93
N ALA A 212 17.69 7.14 -9.58
CA ALA A 212 17.60 5.86 -10.26
C ALA A 212 17.06 6.01 -11.67
N GLY A 213 17.60 5.20 -12.57
CA GLY A 213 17.13 5.04 -13.93
C GLY A 213 17.10 3.57 -14.31
N GLU A 214 16.04 3.13 -14.99
CA GLU A 214 15.89 1.73 -15.37
C GLU A 214 15.20 1.59 -16.73
N ARG A 215 15.75 0.72 -17.57
CA ARG A 215 15.05 0.11 -18.68
C ARG A 215 14.24 -1.05 -18.14
N LEU A 216 12.96 -1.10 -18.48
CA LEU A 216 12.01 -2.14 -18.06
C LEU A 216 11.69 -3.03 -19.26
N ASN A 217 11.67 -4.32 -19.03
CA ASN A 217 11.16 -5.30 -19.96
C ASN A 217 10.63 -6.53 -19.22
N THR A 218 9.78 -7.31 -19.84
CA THR A 218 9.33 -8.61 -19.35
C THR A 218 9.25 -9.57 -20.52
N GLU A 219 9.07 -10.84 -20.25
CA GLU A 219 8.84 -11.84 -21.30
C GLU A 219 7.54 -11.63 -22.09
N ALA A 220 6.58 -10.85 -21.56
CA ALA A 220 5.35 -10.52 -22.27
C ALA A 220 5.61 -9.63 -23.48
N ARG A 221 4.89 -9.86 -24.57
CA ARG A 221 5.10 -9.15 -25.84
C ARG A 221 4.81 -7.66 -25.70
N GLY A 222 5.71 -6.82 -26.21
CA GLY A 222 5.50 -5.36 -26.31
C GLY A 222 5.50 -4.62 -24.98
N THR A 223 6.18 -5.13 -23.95
CA THR A 223 6.19 -4.55 -22.60
C THR A 223 7.42 -3.71 -22.29
N GLU A 224 8.18 -3.32 -23.31
CA GLU A 224 9.33 -2.44 -23.10
C GLU A 224 8.90 -1.11 -22.47
N GLY A 225 9.72 -0.65 -21.53
CA GLY A 225 9.45 0.57 -20.80
C GLY A 225 10.67 1.19 -20.18
N LYS A 226 10.46 2.25 -19.44
CA LYS A 226 11.50 2.93 -18.67
C LYS A 226 10.92 3.59 -17.43
N ARG A 227 11.75 3.70 -16.39
CA ARG A 227 11.44 4.51 -15.23
C ARG A 227 12.63 5.38 -14.82
N GLY A 228 12.32 6.46 -14.11
CA GLY A 228 13.31 7.34 -13.51
C GLY A 228 12.83 7.86 -12.15
N LEU A 229 13.77 8.11 -11.27
CA LEU A 229 13.56 8.63 -9.92
C LEU A 229 14.61 9.67 -9.59
N LEU A 230 14.17 10.78 -9.00
CA LEU A 230 15.00 11.74 -8.28
C LEU A 230 14.33 11.97 -6.91
N ALA A 231 15.05 11.70 -5.82
CA ALA A 231 14.56 11.94 -4.47
C ALA A 231 15.65 12.60 -3.63
N LEU A 232 15.26 13.62 -2.86
CA LEU A 232 16.12 14.32 -1.91
C LEU A 232 15.45 14.36 -0.54
N ALA A 233 16.21 14.00 0.49
CA ALA A 233 15.83 14.21 1.88
C ALA A 233 16.85 15.13 2.55
N MET A 234 16.37 16.00 3.42
CA MET A 234 17.18 16.95 4.19
C MET A 234 16.72 16.97 5.64
N ASP A 235 17.64 17.20 6.54
CA ASP A 235 17.37 17.57 7.93
C ASP A 235 18.20 18.78 8.34
N ALA A 236 17.63 19.63 9.17
CA ALA A 236 18.31 20.80 9.75
C ALA A 236 18.00 20.87 11.24
N ARG A 237 19.03 20.76 12.07
CA ARG A 237 18.94 21.03 13.52
C ARG A 237 19.02 22.53 13.73
N LEU A 238 17.87 23.15 13.98
CA LEU A 238 17.74 24.60 14.15
C LEU A 238 18.19 25.06 15.55
N SER A 239 18.04 24.16 16.55
CA SER A 239 18.54 24.31 17.92
C SER A 239 18.71 22.93 18.53
N ARG A 240 19.13 22.86 19.83
CA ARG A 240 19.19 21.59 20.56
C ARG A 240 17.83 20.89 20.66
N ASP A 241 16.75 21.66 20.65
CA ASP A 241 15.38 21.20 20.88
C ASP A 241 14.53 21.21 19.61
N SER A 242 15.07 21.67 18.47
CA SER A 242 14.30 21.89 17.25
C SER A 242 14.95 21.17 16.05
N LEU A 243 14.15 20.34 15.35
CA LEU A 243 14.56 19.64 14.15
C LEU A 243 13.56 19.93 13.02
N LEU A 244 14.08 20.33 11.87
CA LEU A 244 13.32 20.45 10.62
C LEU A 244 13.78 19.36 9.65
N GLU A 245 12.84 18.57 9.14
CA GLU A 245 13.06 17.53 8.17
C GLU A 245 12.21 17.77 6.93
N GLY A 246 12.81 17.62 5.76
CA GLY A 246 12.13 17.75 4.50
C GLY A 246 12.49 16.61 3.56
N GLU A 247 11.58 16.27 2.64
CA GLU A 247 11.87 15.35 1.56
C GLU A 247 11.02 15.66 0.33
N PHE A 248 11.53 15.33 -0.84
CA PHE A 248 10.73 15.31 -2.05
C PHE A 248 11.17 14.19 -3.00
N GLU A 249 10.26 13.79 -3.87
CA GLU A 249 10.44 12.79 -4.90
C GLU A 249 9.80 13.26 -6.20
N ILE A 250 10.49 13.04 -7.31
CA ILE A 250 9.95 13.13 -8.67
C ILE A 250 10.21 11.78 -9.31
N SER A 251 9.16 11.13 -9.79
CA SER A 251 9.31 9.85 -10.49
C SER A 251 8.40 9.77 -11.70
N ARG A 252 8.84 8.96 -12.68
CA ARG A 252 8.06 8.63 -13.86
C ARG A 252 8.30 7.18 -14.22
N ARG A 253 7.23 6.45 -14.56
CA ARG A 253 7.27 5.13 -15.17
C ARG A 253 6.41 5.14 -16.42
N ARG A 254 6.95 4.61 -17.50
CA ARG A 254 6.23 4.40 -18.75
C ARG A 254 6.47 2.97 -19.21
N GLN A 255 5.42 2.15 -19.23
CA GLN A 255 5.48 0.74 -19.61
C GLN A 255 4.11 0.27 -20.07
N ALA A 256 4.05 -0.60 -21.09
CA ALA A 256 2.79 -1.18 -21.52
C ALA A 256 2.21 -2.08 -20.43
N THR A 257 0.89 -1.95 -20.21
CA THR A 257 0.13 -2.78 -19.29
C THR A 257 -0.16 -4.14 -19.91
N VAL A 258 -0.06 -5.22 -19.12
CA VAL A 258 -0.47 -6.57 -19.50
C VAL A 258 -1.76 -6.90 -18.77
N PRO A 259 -2.93 -6.90 -19.44
CA PRO A 259 -4.19 -7.29 -18.84
C PRO A 259 -4.17 -8.73 -18.35
N GLY A 260 -4.92 -9.03 -17.28
CA GLY A 260 -5.16 -10.40 -16.84
C GLY A 260 -5.91 -11.20 -17.91
N LEU A 261 -5.63 -12.51 -17.96
CA LEU A 261 -6.40 -13.47 -18.75
C LEU A 261 -7.71 -13.83 -18.04
N SER A 262 -8.57 -14.63 -18.65
CA SER A 262 -9.77 -15.15 -18.00
C SER A 262 -9.97 -16.65 -18.29
N LEU A 263 -10.97 -17.26 -17.66
CA LEU A 263 -11.35 -18.64 -17.94
C LEU A 263 -11.81 -18.81 -19.40
N LEU A 264 -11.57 -19.97 -19.98
CA LEU A 264 -12.12 -20.40 -21.26
C LEU A 264 -13.37 -21.24 -20.95
N GLY A 265 -14.55 -20.59 -20.89
CA GLY A 265 -15.73 -21.24 -20.32
C GLY A 265 -15.47 -21.64 -18.87
N THR A 266 -15.29 -22.93 -18.58
CA THR A 266 -14.95 -23.45 -17.23
C THR A 266 -13.50 -23.88 -17.09
N ALA A 267 -12.69 -23.81 -18.16
CA ALA A 267 -11.30 -24.28 -18.17
C ALA A 267 -10.32 -23.13 -17.91
N LEU A 268 -9.18 -23.45 -17.30
CA LEU A 268 -8.06 -22.52 -17.19
C LEU A 268 -7.37 -22.38 -18.57
N PRO A 269 -7.03 -21.14 -19.01
CA PRO A 269 -6.20 -20.96 -20.19
C PRO A 269 -4.75 -21.41 -19.90
N PRO A 270 -3.86 -21.48 -20.92
CA PRO A 270 -2.44 -21.68 -20.69
C PRO A 270 -1.87 -20.57 -19.78
N ALA A 271 -1.16 -20.93 -18.71
CA ALA A 271 -0.44 -19.98 -17.84
C ALA A 271 0.87 -19.54 -18.54
N ASP A 272 0.74 -18.83 -19.66
CA ASP A 272 1.86 -18.35 -20.46
C ASP A 272 2.04 -16.83 -20.24
N PRO A 273 3.07 -16.39 -19.51
CA PRO A 273 3.31 -14.97 -19.20
C PRO A 273 3.72 -14.14 -20.43
N ARG A 274 3.97 -14.76 -21.60
CA ARG A 274 4.28 -14.04 -22.83
C ARG A 274 3.04 -13.49 -23.54
N ILE A 275 1.84 -13.92 -23.15
CA ILE A 275 0.59 -13.45 -23.74
C ILE A 275 0.33 -12.01 -23.26
N ASN A 276 0.17 -11.11 -24.23
CA ASN A 276 -0.26 -9.73 -23.98
C ASN A 276 -1.34 -9.33 -24.98
N ILE A 277 -2.59 -9.30 -24.54
CA ILE A 277 -3.74 -8.91 -25.37
C ILE A 277 -3.69 -7.41 -25.71
N ASN A 278 -3.04 -6.60 -24.85
CA ASN A 278 -2.82 -5.18 -25.08
C ASN A 278 -1.72 -4.87 -26.11
N SER A 279 -1.15 -5.87 -26.79
CA SER A 279 -0.16 -5.68 -27.86
C SER A 279 -0.79 -5.23 -29.19
N GLN A 280 -1.75 -4.31 -29.15
CA GLN A 280 -2.37 -3.71 -30.32
C GLN A 280 -1.51 -2.58 -30.87
N PRO A 281 -1.47 -2.35 -32.22
CA PRO A 281 -0.59 -1.34 -32.84
C PRO A 281 -0.84 0.09 -32.34
N TRP A 282 -2.03 0.38 -31.84
CA TRP A 282 -2.46 1.68 -31.31
C TRP A 282 -2.31 1.82 -29.80
N SER A 283 -2.17 0.74 -29.06
CA SER A 283 -1.99 0.75 -27.60
C SER A 283 -0.75 1.57 -27.21
N GLN A 284 -0.87 2.33 -26.16
CA GLN A 284 0.23 3.14 -25.63
C GLN A 284 0.71 2.60 -24.29
N PRO A 285 2.00 2.72 -23.97
CA PRO A 285 2.46 2.46 -22.62
C PRO A 285 1.78 3.40 -21.62
N THR A 286 1.24 2.83 -20.53
CA THR A 286 0.74 3.60 -19.40
C THR A 286 1.84 4.50 -18.84
N ASP A 287 1.56 5.79 -18.67
CA ASP A 287 2.53 6.82 -18.24
C ASP A 287 2.13 7.36 -16.86
N PHE A 288 2.82 6.91 -15.82
CA PHE A 288 2.68 7.41 -14.46
C PHE A 288 3.73 8.48 -14.19
N ARG A 289 3.29 9.67 -13.73
CA ARG A 289 4.14 10.76 -13.26
C ARG A 289 3.74 11.10 -11.84
N ASN A 290 4.72 11.14 -10.95
CA ASN A 290 4.52 11.44 -9.55
C ASN A 290 5.46 12.56 -9.09
N PHE A 291 4.91 13.46 -8.29
CA PHE A 291 5.62 14.37 -7.41
C PHE A 291 5.06 14.17 -6.00
N SER A 292 5.93 13.88 -5.04
CA SER A 292 5.59 13.80 -3.62
C SER A 292 6.57 14.59 -2.79
N GLY A 293 6.15 15.15 -1.67
CA GLY A 293 7.04 15.81 -0.74
C GLY A 293 6.39 16.06 0.60
N SER A 294 7.22 16.14 1.64
CA SER A 294 6.78 16.48 3.00
C SER A 294 7.78 17.35 3.74
N LEU A 295 7.29 18.11 4.71
CA LEU A 295 8.05 18.92 5.63
C LEU A 295 7.55 18.63 7.03
N ARG A 296 8.47 18.29 7.96
CA ARG A 296 8.19 17.99 9.37
C ARG A 296 9.03 18.87 10.27
N PHE A 297 8.40 19.51 11.22
CA PHE A 297 9.07 20.24 12.27
C PHE A 297 8.76 19.57 13.62
N THR A 298 9.81 19.27 14.38
CA THR A 298 9.72 18.68 15.72
C THR A 298 10.36 19.61 16.72
N GLN A 299 9.66 19.92 17.82
CA GLN A 299 10.12 20.75 18.91
C GLN A 299 9.97 20.01 20.24
N ALA A 300 11.07 19.79 20.95
CA ALA A 300 11.03 19.39 22.34
C ALA A 300 10.64 20.62 23.19
N ILE A 301 9.65 20.46 24.07
CA ILE A 301 9.24 21.49 25.05
C ILE A 301 10.08 21.32 26.30
N ASN A 302 10.27 20.08 26.73
CA ASN A 302 11.10 19.66 27.84
C ASN A 302 11.43 18.15 27.70
N SER A 303 11.99 17.52 28.74
CA SER A 303 12.33 16.09 28.73
C SER A 303 11.13 15.14 28.59
N GLN A 304 9.93 15.62 28.87
CA GLN A 304 8.70 14.80 28.87
C GLN A 304 7.78 15.12 27.68
N TRP A 305 7.82 16.32 27.13
CA TRP A 305 6.89 16.78 26.12
C TRP A 305 7.58 17.25 24.84
N ASN A 306 7.06 16.83 23.71
CA ASN A 306 7.38 17.36 22.40
C ASN A 306 6.12 17.57 21.56
N TRP A 307 6.21 18.42 20.56
CA TRP A 307 5.19 18.52 19.53
C TRP A 307 5.80 18.46 18.13
N GLN A 308 4.96 18.10 17.19
CA GLN A 308 5.34 17.94 15.79
C GLN A 308 4.27 18.54 14.89
N ALA A 309 4.71 19.30 13.88
CA ALA A 309 3.87 19.75 12.77
C ALA A 309 4.42 19.17 11.47
N GLN A 310 3.56 18.66 10.64
CA GLN A 310 3.95 18.05 9.37
C GLN A 310 2.98 18.45 8.25
N LEU A 311 3.55 18.76 7.07
CA LEU A 311 2.83 19.05 5.84
C LEU A 311 3.25 18.05 4.77
N GLY A 312 2.32 17.62 3.92
CA GLY A 312 2.62 16.73 2.81
C GLY A 312 1.77 17.02 1.58
N THR A 313 2.35 16.74 0.42
CA THR A 313 1.66 16.84 -0.87
C THR A 313 2.07 15.70 -1.78
N GLN A 314 1.12 15.18 -2.55
CA GLN A 314 1.36 14.26 -3.65
C GLN A 314 0.55 14.72 -4.85
N ARG A 315 1.16 14.69 -6.03
CA ARG A 315 0.53 15.01 -7.32
C ARG A 315 0.85 13.90 -8.30
N LEU A 316 -0.18 13.17 -8.71
CA LEU A 316 -0.09 12.12 -9.70
C LEU A 316 -0.72 12.58 -11.00
N LYS A 317 -0.12 12.16 -12.11
CA LYS A 317 -0.71 12.24 -13.44
C LYS A 317 -0.58 10.88 -14.12
N THR A 318 -1.70 10.39 -14.67
CA THR A 318 -1.75 9.13 -15.41
C THR A 318 -2.29 9.38 -16.80
N ASP A 319 -1.64 8.77 -17.79
CA ASP A 319 -2.13 8.70 -19.16
C ASP A 319 -2.24 7.22 -19.54
N ASP A 320 -3.46 6.75 -19.86
CA ASP A 320 -3.77 5.38 -20.26
C ASP A 320 -4.42 5.34 -21.63
N TYR A 321 -3.92 4.47 -22.51
CA TYR A 321 -4.55 4.14 -23.78
C TYR A 321 -4.22 2.67 -24.11
N LEU A 322 -5.15 1.78 -23.77
CA LEU A 322 -4.90 0.33 -23.79
C LEU A 322 -6.09 -0.45 -24.33
N ALA A 323 -5.79 -1.64 -24.87
CA ALA A 323 -6.76 -2.65 -25.17
C ALA A 323 -6.94 -3.59 -23.98
N TYR A 324 -8.19 -3.93 -23.64
CA TYR A 324 -8.46 -4.94 -22.64
C TYR A 324 -9.57 -5.88 -23.07
N PRO A 325 -9.46 -7.18 -22.74
CA PRO A 325 -10.48 -8.17 -23.01
C PRO A 325 -11.50 -8.18 -21.87
N TYR A 326 -12.79 -8.35 -22.19
CA TYR A 326 -13.84 -8.44 -21.19
C TYR A 326 -15.02 -9.25 -21.69
N GLY A 327 -15.28 -10.42 -21.08
CA GLY A 327 -16.38 -11.29 -21.47
C GLY A 327 -16.24 -11.91 -22.86
N CYS A 328 -17.30 -12.55 -23.33
CA CYS A 328 -17.48 -13.05 -24.68
C CYS A 328 -18.98 -13.15 -25.01
N SER A 329 -19.48 -12.24 -25.80
CA SER A 329 -20.90 -12.14 -26.18
C SER A 329 -21.39 -13.33 -27.01
N ALA A 330 -20.49 -14.02 -27.74
CA ALA A 330 -20.84 -15.18 -28.58
C ALA A 330 -21.39 -16.38 -27.79
N GLU A 331 -20.97 -16.53 -26.50
CA GLU A 331 -21.52 -17.55 -25.59
C GLU A 331 -22.36 -16.93 -24.46
N GLY A 332 -22.61 -15.63 -24.49
CA GLY A 332 -23.33 -14.93 -23.42
C GLY A 332 -22.53 -14.83 -22.10
N ASN A 333 -21.21 -14.99 -22.13
CA ASN A 333 -20.33 -14.89 -20.98
C ASN A 333 -19.96 -13.42 -20.75
N PHE A 334 -20.31 -12.88 -19.58
CA PHE A 334 -19.95 -11.50 -19.22
C PHE A 334 -18.82 -11.44 -18.19
N ASP A 335 -18.50 -12.55 -17.55
CA ASP A 335 -17.48 -12.65 -16.51
C ASP A 335 -16.21 -13.40 -16.94
N ARG A 336 -16.17 -13.96 -18.14
CA ARG A 336 -15.08 -14.80 -18.68
C ARG A 336 -15.11 -14.87 -20.20
N TYR A 337 -14.10 -15.48 -20.80
CA TYR A 337 -14.01 -15.71 -22.25
C TYR A 337 -14.89 -16.90 -22.70
N CYS A 338 -15.08 -17.03 -23.98
CA CYS A 338 -15.69 -18.22 -24.60
C CYS A 338 -14.80 -19.44 -24.46
N SER A 339 -15.41 -20.61 -24.54
CA SER A 339 -14.73 -21.91 -24.41
C SER A 339 -13.65 -22.17 -25.48
N ASN A 340 -13.80 -21.58 -26.66
CA ASN A 340 -12.84 -21.66 -27.78
C ASN A 340 -11.71 -20.62 -27.72
N GLY A 341 -11.68 -19.75 -26.69
CA GLY A 341 -10.69 -18.70 -26.51
C GLY A 341 -11.05 -17.35 -27.12
N ASP A 342 -12.26 -17.20 -27.66
CA ASP A 342 -12.75 -15.89 -28.10
C ASP A 342 -13.09 -15.00 -26.90
N PHE A 343 -12.94 -13.68 -27.08
CA PHE A 343 -13.28 -12.66 -26.12
C PHE A 343 -13.74 -11.38 -26.83
N ASP A 344 -14.48 -10.56 -26.12
CA ASP A 344 -14.80 -9.20 -26.57
C ASP A 344 -13.64 -8.27 -26.20
N LEU A 345 -13.10 -7.54 -27.20
CA LEU A 345 -12.01 -6.57 -27.01
C LEU A 345 -12.56 -5.16 -26.92
N TYR A 346 -12.07 -4.42 -25.94
CA TYR A 346 -12.45 -3.03 -25.68
C TYR A 346 -11.23 -2.12 -25.74
N ASP A 347 -11.48 -0.88 -26.12
CA ASP A 347 -10.55 0.24 -26.10
C ASP A 347 -10.82 1.06 -24.82
N TYR A 348 -9.86 1.12 -23.92
CA TYR A 348 -9.87 2.02 -22.76
C TYR A 348 -8.95 3.21 -23.01
N ARG A 349 -9.47 4.42 -22.81
CA ARG A 349 -8.71 5.63 -22.96
C ARG A 349 -9.05 6.64 -21.87
N SER A 350 -8.10 6.93 -20.99
CA SER A 350 -8.16 7.98 -19.97
C SER A 350 -6.84 8.72 -19.93
N GLU A 351 -6.81 9.92 -20.47
CA GLU A 351 -5.61 10.74 -20.55
C GLU A 351 -5.71 11.91 -19.58
N ASN A 352 -4.55 12.36 -19.08
CA ASN A 352 -4.44 13.51 -18.18
C ASN A 352 -5.25 13.37 -16.87
N GLU A 353 -5.41 12.14 -16.40
CA GLU A 353 -6.01 11.90 -15.11
C GLU A 353 -5.08 12.39 -13.99
N ARG A 354 -5.59 13.21 -13.10
CA ARG A 354 -4.81 13.85 -12.04
C ARG A 354 -5.39 13.53 -10.67
N ARG A 355 -4.51 13.04 -9.79
CA ARG A 355 -4.81 12.87 -8.37
C ARG A 355 -3.91 13.80 -7.57
N THR A 356 -4.48 14.50 -6.61
CA THR A 356 -3.72 15.37 -5.70
C THR A 356 -4.15 15.09 -4.28
N THR A 357 -3.19 14.74 -3.43
CA THR A 357 -3.39 14.60 -1.99
C THR A 357 -2.57 15.67 -1.27
N ASN A 358 -3.20 16.44 -0.41
CA ASN A 358 -2.52 17.38 0.50
C ASN A 358 -2.95 17.02 1.91
N ALA A 359 -2.00 17.03 2.84
CA ALA A 359 -2.25 16.72 4.24
C ALA A 359 -1.45 17.64 5.15
N ALA A 360 -2.02 17.94 6.32
CA ALA A 360 -1.35 18.63 7.41
C ALA A 360 -1.68 17.94 8.72
N GLN A 361 -0.67 17.65 9.53
CA GLN A 361 -0.82 17.03 10.85
C GLN A 361 -0.13 17.89 11.90
N TRP A 362 -0.77 18.02 13.03
CA TRP A 362 -0.17 18.49 14.27
C TRP A 362 -0.40 17.45 15.35
N ARG A 363 0.63 17.16 16.14
CA ARG A 363 0.51 16.27 17.30
C ARG A 363 1.39 16.75 18.45
N ILE A 364 0.99 16.42 19.66
CA ILE A 364 1.75 16.56 20.89
C ILE A 364 1.92 15.18 21.51
N ASN A 365 3.11 14.89 22.01
CA ASN A 365 3.43 13.66 22.73
C ASN A 365 3.93 14.02 24.13
N GLY A 366 3.53 13.22 25.11
CA GLY A 366 3.92 13.39 26.49
C GLY A 366 4.26 12.06 27.17
N ASP A 367 5.26 12.08 28.05
CA ASP A 367 5.63 10.99 28.95
C ASP A 367 5.46 11.50 30.36
N VAL A 368 4.36 11.15 31.04
CA VAL A 368 3.95 11.76 32.31
C VAL A 368 3.60 10.70 33.36
N GLU A 369 3.80 11.07 34.61
CA GLU A 369 3.33 10.28 35.74
C GLU A 369 2.01 10.88 36.27
N ALA A 370 0.96 10.09 36.32
CA ALA A 370 -0.33 10.44 36.86
C ALA A 370 -0.94 9.27 37.63
N GLY A 371 -1.51 9.53 38.81
CA GLY A 371 -2.09 8.46 39.64
C GLY A 371 -1.09 7.38 40.08
N GLY A 372 0.20 7.66 40.09
CA GLY A 372 1.26 6.69 40.38
C GLY A 372 1.59 5.75 39.21
N LEU A 373 1.08 6.03 38.01
CA LEU A 373 1.30 5.28 36.79
C LEU A 373 2.01 6.14 35.76
N ARG A 374 2.80 5.50 34.91
CA ARG A 374 3.43 6.14 33.76
C ARG A 374 2.54 6.06 32.52
N HIS A 375 2.28 7.22 31.93
CA HIS A 375 1.46 7.40 30.75
C HIS A 375 2.32 7.94 29.61
N LYS A 376 2.27 7.32 28.43
CA LYS A 376 2.80 7.89 27.18
C LYS A 376 1.61 8.27 26.31
N VAL A 377 1.30 9.55 26.32
CA VAL A 377 0.13 10.11 25.64
C VAL A 377 0.53 10.74 24.32
N SER A 378 -0.35 10.62 23.32
CA SER A 378 -0.26 11.37 22.08
C SER A 378 -1.64 11.86 21.69
N ALA A 379 -1.73 13.13 21.30
CA ALA A 379 -2.98 13.70 20.78
C ALA A 379 -2.68 14.63 19.62
N GLY A 380 -3.62 14.75 18.68
CA GLY A 380 -3.40 15.59 17.52
C GLY A 380 -4.57 15.68 16.57
N VAL A 381 -4.32 16.38 15.47
CA VAL A 381 -5.26 16.58 14.38
C VAL A 381 -4.55 16.34 13.04
N LEU A 382 -5.21 15.60 12.15
CA LEU A 382 -4.83 15.44 10.75
C LEU A 382 -5.93 16.01 9.88
N VAL A 383 -5.59 16.90 8.98
CA VAL A 383 -6.49 17.39 7.93
C VAL A 383 -5.93 16.95 6.58
N SER A 384 -6.79 16.42 5.72
CA SER A 384 -6.37 15.99 4.39
C SER A 384 -7.41 16.38 3.33
N ARG A 385 -6.91 16.56 2.10
CA ARG A 385 -7.74 16.81 0.92
C ARG A 385 -7.22 15.98 -0.24
N PHE A 386 -8.07 15.12 -0.76
CA PHE A 386 -7.85 14.36 -1.98
C PHE A 386 -8.69 14.95 -3.12
N THR A 387 -8.14 15.04 -4.33
CA THR A 387 -8.87 15.40 -5.54
C THR A 387 -8.52 14.47 -6.67
N LEU A 388 -9.54 13.98 -7.37
CA LEU A 388 -9.44 13.27 -8.63
C LEU A 388 -10.05 14.13 -9.73
N ARG A 389 -9.34 14.36 -10.79
CA ARG A 389 -9.76 15.11 -11.97
C ARG A 389 -9.35 14.36 -13.22
N GLY A 390 -10.28 14.14 -14.11
CA GLY A 390 -10.04 13.52 -15.41
C GLY A 390 -10.31 14.48 -16.56
N GLN A 391 -10.19 13.97 -17.76
CA GLN A 391 -10.64 14.65 -18.97
C GLN A 391 -12.17 14.73 -19.00
N THR A 392 -12.73 15.60 -19.86
CA THR A 392 -14.20 15.80 -19.94
C THR A 392 -14.91 14.52 -20.36
N ARG A 393 -14.30 13.74 -21.22
CA ARG A 393 -14.80 12.43 -21.66
C ARG A 393 -13.66 11.44 -21.73
N ALA A 394 -13.92 10.20 -21.34
CA ALA A 394 -13.05 9.06 -21.47
C ALA A 394 -13.66 8.04 -22.43
N ASN A 395 -12.96 6.99 -22.75
CA ASN A 395 -13.51 5.78 -23.35
C ASN A 395 -13.32 4.66 -22.35
N ASP A 396 -14.39 4.23 -21.70
CA ASP A 396 -14.37 3.19 -20.66
C ASP A 396 -14.95 1.86 -21.16
N SER A 397 -15.73 1.89 -22.23
CA SER A 397 -16.49 0.75 -22.74
C SER A 397 -16.57 0.70 -24.27
N GLY A 398 -15.54 1.20 -24.93
CA GLY A 398 -15.48 1.21 -26.40
C GLY A 398 -15.24 -0.20 -26.96
N PHE A 399 -16.35 -0.98 -27.18
CA PHE A 399 -16.26 -2.28 -27.86
C PHE A 399 -15.65 -2.09 -29.25
N ILE A 400 -14.66 -2.91 -29.56
CA ILE A 400 -13.95 -2.89 -30.84
C ILE A 400 -14.48 -4.01 -31.74
N ALA A 401 -14.21 -5.27 -31.35
CA ALA A 401 -14.54 -6.49 -32.08
C ALA A 401 -14.28 -7.72 -31.21
N GLY A 402 -14.65 -8.92 -31.69
CA GLY A 402 -14.18 -10.18 -31.12
C GLY A 402 -12.69 -10.37 -31.38
N GLY A 403 -11.96 -10.77 -30.34
CA GLY A 403 -10.58 -11.23 -30.40
C GLY A 403 -10.50 -12.72 -30.09
N ASN A 404 -9.31 -13.32 -30.21
CA ASN A 404 -9.07 -14.71 -29.82
C ASN A 404 -7.70 -14.83 -29.16
N LEU A 405 -7.65 -15.53 -28.03
CA LEU A 405 -6.45 -15.67 -27.18
C LEU A 405 -5.27 -16.33 -27.90
N PHE A 406 -5.55 -17.23 -28.84
CA PHE A 406 -4.53 -18.04 -29.52
C PHE A 406 -3.99 -17.35 -30.78
N THR A 407 -4.75 -16.45 -31.40
CA THR A 407 -4.36 -15.78 -32.65
C THR A 407 -3.92 -14.33 -32.44
N LEU A 408 -4.45 -13.65 -31.39
CA LEU A 408 -4.18 -12.27 -31.03
C LEU A 408 -4.20 -11.33 -32.26
N PRO A 409 -5.32 -11.19 -32.96
CA PRO A 409 -5.37 -10.41 -34.20
C PRO A 409 -5.14 -8.92 -33.91
N ALA A 410 -4.50 -8.21 -34.84
CA ALA A 410 -4.44 -6.76 -34.80
C ALA A 410 -5.78 -6.17 -35.24
N LEU A 411 -6.39 -5.39 -34.36
CA LEU A 411 -7.71 -4.78 -34.55
C LEU A 411 -7.59 -3.24 -34.57
N ALA A 412 -8.50 -2.55 -35.24
CA ALA A 412 -8.55 -1.09 -35.24
C ALA A 412 -9.13 -0.59 -33.91
N PRO A 413 -8.68 0.58 -33.40
CA PRO A 413 -9.23 1.17 -32.17
C PRO A 413 -10.65 1.67 -32.40
N ASN A 414 -11.45 1.79 -31.31
CA ASN A 414 -12.69 2.53 -31.34
C ASN A 414 -12.38 4.03 -31.08
N PRO A 415 -12.59 4.92 -32.06
CA PRO A 415 -12.22 6.32 -31.92
C PRO A 415 -13.16 7.12 -31.02
N GLN A 416 -14.27 6.56 -30.54
CA GLN A 416 -15.27 7.28 -29.77
C GLN A 416 -14.81 7.47 -28.32
N ILE A 417 -14.74 8.70 -27.85
CA ILE A 417 -14.47 9.06 -26.46
C ILE A 417 -15.73 9.73 -25.92
N VAL A 418 -16.63 8.92 -25.39
CA VAL A 418 -18.01 9.34 -25.08
C VAL A 418 -18.37 9.23 -23.60
N ASP A 419 -17.67 8.42 -22.84
CA ASP A 419 -18.01 8.15 -21.44
C ASP A 419 -17.68 9.33 -20.54
N PRO A 420 -18.59 9.73 -19.64
CA PRO A 420 -18.29 10.79 -18.69
C PRO A 420 -17.34 10.28 -17.59
N PHE A 421 -16.38 11.11 -17.22
CA PHE A 421 -15.50 10.88 -16.08
C PHE A 421 -16.15 11.39 -14.78
N THR A 422 -15.76 10.82 -13.62
CA THR A 422 -16.22 11.32 -12.33
C THR A 422 -15.12 12.10 -11.62
N ASN A 423 -15.25 13.41 -11.57
CA ASN A 423 -14.40 14.26 -10.76
C ASN A 423 -14.79 14.14 -9.30
N ARG A 424 -13.82 14.01 -8.38
CA ARG A 424 -14.04 13.82 -6.95
C ARG A 424 -13.18 14.76 -6.12
N THR A 425 -13.72 15.27 -5.03
CA THR A 425 -12.99 15.98 -3.99
C THR A 425 -13.40 15.39 -2.65
N GLU A 426 -12.43 15.02 -1.84
CA GLU A 426 -12.65 14.57 -0.47
C GLU A 426 -11.86 15.42 0.50
N ARG A 427 -12.45 15.70 1.66
CA ARG A 427 -11.81 16.37 2.78
C ARG A 427 -12.03 15.52 4.02
N SER A 428 -10.96 15.26 4.76
CA SER A 428 -11.01 14.58 6.04
C SER A 428 -10.40 15.47 7.11
N THR A 429 -11.07 15.56 8.26
CA THR A 429 -10.52 16.14 9.47
C THR A 429 -10.62 15.10 10.58
N GLU A 430 -9.49 14.74 11.18
CA GLU A 430 -9.35 13.62 12.08
C GLU A 430 -8.69 14.08 13.36
N TRP A 431 -9.38 13.99 14.48
CA TRP A 431 -8.83 14.20 15.83
C TRP A 431 -8.51 12.83 16.41
N PHE A 432 -7.34 12.69 17.01
CA PHE A 432 -6.93 11.43 17.61
C PHE A 432 -6.26 11.65 18.98
N ALA A 433 -6.42 10.65 19.83
CA ALA A 433 -5.72 10.56 21.09
C ALA A 433 -5.38 9.10 21.36
N THR A 434 -4.18 8.86 21.90
CA THR A 434 -3.71 7.55 22.34
C THR A 434 -3.05 7.66 23.71
N ASP A 435 -3.17 6.62 24.54
CA ASP A 435 -2.50 6.50 25.83
C ASP A 435 -1.95 5.08 26.01
N HIS A 436 -0.66 4.97 26.29
CA HIS A 436 -0.01 3.75 26.73
C HIS A 436 0.29 3.85 28.22
N ILE A 437 -0.39 3.04 29.02
CA ILE A 437 -0.35 3.06 30.48
C ILE A 437 0.50 1.88 30.97
N GLU A 438 1.53 2.16 31.75
CA GLU A 438 2.40 1.19 32.39
C GLU A 438 1.89 0.91 33.83
N TRP A 439 1.05 -0.13 34.02
CA TRP A 439 0.47 -0.51 35.31
C TRP A 439 1.50 -1.18 36.24
N SER A 440 2.40 -1.93 35.62
CA SER A 440 3.52 -2.60 36.27
C SER A 440 4.60 -2.93 35.26
N PRO A 441 5.78 -3.38 35.63
CA PRO A 441 6.78 -3.85 34.69
C PRO A 441 6.31 -4.96 33.75
N ALA A 442 5.25 -5.69 34.13
CA ALA A 442 4.69 -6.79 33.36
C ALA A 442 3.42 -6.42 32.58
N LEU A 443 2.53 -5.59 33.15
CA LEU A 443 1.23 -5.28 32.55
C LEU A 443 1.18 -3.86 32.01
N HIS A 444 0.87 -3.73 30.72
CA HIS A 444 0.64 -2.45 30.06
C HIS A 444 -0.70 -2.47 29.32
N THR A 445 -1.39 -1.34 29.26
CA THR A 445 -2.61 -1.16 28.46
C THR A 445 -2.42 -0.06 27.44
N TRP A 446 -3.15 -0.17 26.35
CA TRP A 446 -3.06 0.73 25.19
C TRP A 446 -4.47 1.15 24.82
N LEU A 447 -4.71 2.43 24.78
CA LEU A 447 -6.00 3.03 24.43
C LEU A 447 -5.83 3.96 23.24
N GLY A 448 -6.78 3.97 22.35
CA GLY A 448 -6.80 4.86 21.20
C GLY A 448 -8.22 5.26 20.81
N LEU A 449 -8.38 6.50 20.42
CA LEU A 449 -9.63 7.03 19.90
C LEU A 449 -9.32 7.95 18.73
N ARG A 450 -10.05 7.79 17.62
CA ARG A 450 -10.03 8.75 16.50
C ARG A 450 -11.44 9.14 16.13
N HIS A 451 -11.68 10.44 16.01
CA HIS A 451 -12.92 11.01 15.50
C HIS A 451 -12.66 11.62 14.14
N THR A 452 -13.41 11.19 13.14
CA THR A 452 -13.24 11.60 11.74
C THR A 452 -14.49 12.30 11.24
N ARG A 453 -14.31 13.45 10.60
CA ARG A 453 -15.30 14.11 9.75
C ARG A 453 -14.83 13.97 8.30
N LEU A 454 -15.66 13.32 7.48
CA LEU A 454 -15.40 13.09 6.07
C LEU A 454 -16.43 13.85 5.23
N GLU A 455 -15.95 14.58 4.23
CA GLU A 455 -16.77 15.25 3.21
C GLU A 455 -16.32 14.78 1.83
N ARG A 456 -17.27 14.39 0.99
CA ARG A 456 -17.01 13.97 -0.39
C ARG A 456 -17.98 14.66 -1.35
N ASP A 457 -17.41 15.36 -2.33
CA ASP A 457 -18.13 15.95 -3.45
C ASP A 457 -17.71 15.24 -4.73
N SER A 458 -18.68 14.80 -5.52
CA SER A 458 -18.44 14.17 -6.82
C SER A 458 -19.32 14.80 -7.87
N ALA A 459 -18.81 14.96 -9.09
CA ALA A 459 -19.55 15.44 -10.23
C ALA A 459 -19.10 14.71 -11.50
N ARG A 460 -20.04 14.24 -12.30
CA ARG A 460 -19.75 13.67 -13.61
C ARG A 460 -19.46 14.78 -14.61
N THR A 461 -18.56 14.51 -15.54
CA THR A 461 -18.26 15.38 -16.68
C THR A 461 -19.24 15.12 -17.83
N GLY A 462 -19.26 15.98 -18.85
CA GLY A 462 -20.11 15.81 -20.02
C GLY A 462 -21.52 16.44 -19.85
N ASN A 463 -22.49 15.91 -20.60
CA ASN A 463 -23.83 16.50 -20.69
C ASN A 463 -24.79 16.14 -19.54
N ASP A 464 -24.32 15.32 -18.59
CA ASP A 464 -25.08 14.94 -17.39
C ASP A 464 -24.25 15.22 -16.13
N PRO A 465 -24.11 16.51 -15.73
CA PRO A 465 -23.28 16.91 -14.60
C PRO A 465 -23.98 16.60 -13.27
N ARG A 466 -24.38 15.34 -13.04
CA ARG A 466 -24.90 14.94 -11.74
C ARG A 466 -23.84 15.14 -10.67
N ALA A 467 -24.16 15.98 -9.70
CA ALA A 467 -23.35 16.23 -8.54
C ALA A 467 -23.92 15.49 -7.33
N THR A 468 -23.05 14.88 -6.58
CA THR A 468 -23.38 14.28 -5.28
C THR A 468 -22.50 14.89 -4.21
N SER A 469 -23.07 15.17 -3.05
CA SER A 469 -22.34 15.62 -1.87
C SER A 469 -22.70 14.72 -0.69
N TYR A 470 -21.67 14.32 0.05
CA TYR A 470 -21.79 13.44 1.19
C TYR A 470 -20.97 14.01 2.34
N GLN A 471 -21.53 13.98 3.53
CA GLN A 471 -20.84 14.31 4.76
C GLN A 471 -21.20 13.29 5.83
N ASP A 472 -20.20 12.79 6.52
CA ASP A 472 -20.40 11.92 7.69
C ASP A 472 -19.32 12.15 8.75
N HIS A 473 -19.59 11.64 9.95
CA HIS A 473 -18.66 11.65 11.08
C HIS A 473 -18.78 10.34 11.84
N PHE A 474 -17.65 9.83 12.25
CA PHE A 474 -17.57 8.57 12.97
C PHE A 474 -16.38 8.54 13.92
N THR A 475 -16.48 7.68 14.93
CA THR A 475 -15.43 7.48 15.92
C THR A 475 -14.99 6.03 15.90
N THR A 476 -13.68 5.81 15.86
CA THR A 476 -13.03 4.50 15.86
C THR A 476 -12.22 4.31 17.14
N PRO A 477 -12.74 3.54 18.13
CA PRO A 477 -11.99 3.17 19.31
C PRO A 477 -11.08 1.98 19.05
N TRP A 478 -10.00 1.93 19.80
CA TRP A 478 -9.09 0.80 19.86
C TRP A 478 -8.56 0.62 21.28
N LEU A 479 -8.45 -0.62 21.73
CA LEU A 479 -7.93 -0.95 23.07
C LEU A 479 -7.12 -2.24 23.00
N ALA A 480 -6.08 -2.30 23.82
CA ALA A 480 -5.27 -3.51 23.93
C ALA A 480 -4.55 -3.60 25.27
N ALA A 481 -4.06 -4.80 25.57
CA ALA A 481 -3.22 -5.08 26.71
C ALA A 481 -2.03 -5.94 26.29
N THR A 482 -0.89 -5.71 26.93
CA THR A 482 0.30 -6.56 26.84
C THR A 482 0.67 -7.07 28.24
N PHE A 483 1.06 -8.33 28.32
CA PHE A 483 1.52 -8.94 29.55
C PHE A 483 2.85 -9.66 29.31
N LYS A 484 3.92 -9.21 29.95
CA LYS A 484 5.23 -9.84 29.91
C LYS A 484 5.18 -11.08 30.80
N LEU A 485 5.32 -12.25 30.19
CA LEU A 485 5.36 -13.53 30.89
C LEU A 485 6.73 -13.74 31.57
N ASP A 486 7.76 -13.25 30.91
CA ASP A 486 9.15 -13.23 31.40
C ASP A 486 9.98 -12.18 30.62
N GLY A 487 11.31 -12.22 30.75
CA GLY A 487 12.22 -11.29 30.05
C GLY A 487 12.22 -11.38 28.53
N GLN A 488 11.65 -12.43 27.94
CA GLN A 488 11.68 -12.69 26.50
C GLN A 488 10.28 -12.81 25.86
N ARG A 489 9.28 -13.23 26.64
CA ARG A 489 7.94 -13.58 26.11
C ARG A 489 6.90 -12.58 26.56
N THR A 490 6.07 -12.13 25.61
CA THR A 490 4.97 -11.20 25.83
C THR A 490 3.70 -11.75 25.19
N ALA A 491 2.64 -11.85 25.97
CA ALA A 491 1.28 -12.07 25.47
C ALA A 491 0.59 -10.73 25.23
N TYR A 492 -0.31 -10.67 24.27
CA TYR A 492 -1.13 -9.49 24.03
C TYR A 492 -2.52 -9.85 23.52
N ALA A 493 -3.45 -8.93 23.73
CA ALA A 493 -4.76 -8.95 23.11
C ALA A 493 -5.14 -7.52 22.70
N SER A 494 -5.82 -7.39 21.57
CA SER A 494 -6.33 -6.11 21.08
C SER A 494 -7.70 -6.24 20.44
N TRP A 495 -8.44 -5.15 20.49
CA TRP A 495 -9.70 -4.96 19.79
C TRP A 495 -9.74 -3.59 19.17
N GLY A 496 -10.26 -3.48 17.92
CA GLY A 496 -10.35 -2.22 17.22
C GLY A 496 -11.40 -2.22 16.13
N GLN A 497 -11.67 -1.02 15.64
CA GLN A 497 -12.58 -0.77 14.52
C GLN A 497 -11.86 -0.09 13.38
N GLY A 498 -12.34 -0.31 12.16
CA GLY A 498 -12.00 0.42 10.95
C GLY A 498 -13.27 0.88 10.24
N VAL A 499 -13.18 1.89 9.39
CA VAL A 499 -14.34 2.42 8.66
C VAL A 499 -13.99 2.59 7.20
N GLU A 500 -14.84 2.08 6.32
CA GLU A 500 -14.81 2.32 4.88
C GLU A 500 -15.97 3.22 4.47
N SER A 501 -15.74 4.07 3.47
CA SER A 501 -16.78 4.88 2.82
C SER A 501 -17.03 4.31 1.43
N GLU A 502 -18.22 3.75 1.23
CA GLU A 502 -18.67 3.22 -0.06
C GLU A 502 -19.70 4.14 -0.70
N VAL A 503 -19.67 4.25 -2.02
CA VAL A 503 -20.59 5.05 -2.81
C VAL A 503 -21.22 4.17 -3.88
N ALA A 504 -22.55 4.24 -4.03
CA ALA A 504 -23.24 3.55 -5.09
C ALA A 504 -22.70 3.97 -6.47
N PRO A 505 -22.46 3.02 -7.39
CA PRO A 505 -21.88 3.34 -8.69
C PRO A 505 -22.66 4.42 -9.43
N GLY A 506 -21.95 5.34 -10.11
CA GLY A 506 -22.54 6.44 -10.87
C GLY A 506 -23.16 5.99 -12.21
N ARG A 507 -23.83 4.84 -12.26
CA ARG A 507 -24.45 4.27 -13.47
C ARG A 507 -25.97 4.44 -13.42
N ALA A 508 -26.60 4.66 -14.56
CA ALA A 508 -28.06 4.94 -14.66
C ALA A 508 -28.94 3.82 -14.07
N ARG A 509 -28.45 2.58 -14.01
CA ARG A 509 -29.18 1.44 -13.44
C ARG A 509 -29.45 1.58 -11.93
N TYR A 510 -28.68 2.40 -11.19
CA TYR A 510 -28.85 2.58 -9.75
C TYR A 510 -29.83 3.69 -9.43
N THR A 511 -30.79 3.40 -8.54
CA THR A 511 -31.72 4.42 -8.00
C THR A 511 -31.02 5.43 -7.12
N ASN A 512 -29.98 4.98 -6.38
CA ASN A 512 -29.13 5.78 -5.49
C ASN A 512 -27.73 6.05 -6.07
N GLN A 513 -27.60 6.15 -7.39
CA GLN A 513 -26.32 6.35 -8.05
C GLN A 513 -25.54 7.54 -7.49
N GLY A 514 -24.25 7.33 -7.19
CA GLY A 514 -23.37 8.36 -6.65
C GLY A 514 -23.64 8.76 -5.20
N GLN A 515 -24.67 8.19 -4.56
CA GLN A 515 -24.92 8.41 -3.13
C GLN A 515 -24.03 7.51 -2.28
N ALA A 516 -23.52 8.04 -1.17
CA ALA A 516 -22.78 7.25 -0.22
C ALA A 516 -23.69 6.34 0.60
N LEU A 517 -23.22 5.14 0.87
CA LEU A 517 -23.83 4.24 1.84
C LEU A 517 -23.46 4.69 3.27
N PRO A 518 -24.20 4.25 4.30
CA PRO A 518 -23.74 4.39 5.68
C PRO A 518 -22.34 3.82 5.85
N PRO A 519 -21.50 4.40 6.75
CA PRO A 519 -20.13 3.93 6.97
C PRO A 519 -20.06 2.44 7.28
N LEU A 520 -19.26 1.71 6.52
CA LEU A 520 -19.02 0.30 6.72
C LEU A 520 -18.03 0.11 7.87
N LYS A 521 -18.53 -0.24 9.06
CA LYS A 521 -17.71 -0.41 10.27
C LYS A 521 -17.22 -1.84 10.42
N SER A 522 -15.95 -2.07 10.14
CA SER A 522 -15.28 -3.34 10.39
C SER A 522 -14.83 -3.45 11.85
N ARG A 523 -14.79 -4.67 12.39
CA ARG A 523 -14.33 -4.97 13.76
C ARG A 523 -13.27 -6.04 13.73
N GLN A 524 -12.25 -5.88 14.57
CA GLN A 524 -11.18 -6.86 14.72
C GLN A 524 -10.95 -7.24 16.17
N TRP A 525 -10.68 -8.53 16.38
CA TRP A 525 -10.04 -9.08 17.56
C TRP A 525 -8.71 -9.69 17.16
N GLU A 526 -7.69 -9.45 17.96
CA GLU A 526 -6.37 -10.04 17.77
C GLU A 526 -5.78 -10.44 19.12
N MET A 527 -5.20 -11.64 19.19
CA MET A 527 -4.49 -12.15 20.35
C MET A 527 -3.18 -12.76 19.88
N GLY A 528 -2.11 -12.54 20.63
CA GLY A 528 -0.82 -13.07 20.23
C GLY A 528 0.12 -13.34 21.37
N LEU A 529 1.08 -14.20 21.06
CA LEU A 529 2.24 -14.49 21.88
C LEU A 529 3.48 -14.23 21.04
N ARG A 530 4.41 -13.47 21.57
CA ARG A 530 5.67 -13.19 20.90
C ARG A 530 6.85 -13.39 21.81
N SER A 531 7.98 -13.74 21.23
CA SER A 531 9.25 -13.89 21.93
C SER A 531 10.39 -13.32 21.10
N ALA A 532 11.32 -12.67 21.77
CA ALA A 532 12.54 -12.18 21.15
C ALA A 532 13.73 -12.41 22.09
N SER A 533 14.77 -13.02 21.55
CA SER A 533 16.10 -13.12 22.13
C SER A 533 17.14 -12.65 21.12
N GLU A 534 18.41 -12.65 21.46
CA GLU A 534 19.48 -12.23 20.56
C GLU A 534 19.53 -13.04 19.25
N THR A 535 19.24 -14.35 19.31
CA THR A 535 19.37 -15.26 18.16
C THR A 535 18.04 -15.77 17.62
N THR A 536 16.93 -15.63 18.37
CA THR A 536 15.65 -16.23 18.01
C THR A 536 14.52 -15.27 18.29
N ARG A 537 13.64 -15.09 17.33
CA ARG A 537 12.37 -14.35 17.46
C ARG A 537 11.24 -15.16 16.84
N TRP A 538 10.06 -15.12 17.45
CA TRP A 538 8.88 -15.71 16.87
C TRP A 538 7.60 -15.01 17.40
N ASN A 539 6.55 -15.11 16.64
CA ASN A 539 5.22 -14.66 17.03
C ASN A 539 4.17 -15.68 16.56
N LEU A 540 3.16 -15.85 17.39
CA LEU A 540 1.94 -16.58 17.08
C LEU A 540 0.79 -15.61 17.30
N THR A 541 -0.06 -15.41 16.31
CA THR A 541 -1.18 -14.48 16.37
C THR A 541 -2.44 -15.17 15.87
N TYR A 542 -3.53 -15.08 16.64
CA TYR A 542 -4.89 -15.33 16.19
C TYR A 542 -5.54 -13.99 15.85
N PHE A 543 -6.25 -13.91 14.74
CA PHE A 543 -7.04 -12.75 14.35
C PHE A 543 -8.45 -13.16 13.91
N ARG A 544 -9.41 -12.24 14.08
CA ARG A 544 -10.73 -12.30 13.50
C ARG A 544 -11.16 -10.89 13.10
N ILE A 545 -11.58 -10.75 11.85
CA ILE A 545 -12.05 -9.50 11.25
C ILE A 545 -13.44 -9.75 10.66
N ASP A 546 -14.43 -8.98 11.08
CA ASP A 546 -15.78 -8.95 10.50
C ASP A 546 -15.94 -7.63 9.73
N ARG A 547 -16.20 -7.70 8.40
CA ARG A 547 -16.35 -6.56 7.48
C ARG A 547 -17.75 -6.58 6.87
N PRO A 548 -18.59 -5.51 7.00
CA PRO A 548 -19.83 -5.38 6.28
C PRO A 548 -19.60 -5.40 4.76
N LEU A 549 -20.56 -5.94 4.01
CA LEU A 549 -20.56 -5.95 2.54
C LEU A 549 -21.72 -5.15 2.02
N SER A 550 -21.69 -4.81 0.73
CA SER A 550 -22.78 -4.20 -0.02
C SER A 550 -23.26 -5.12 -1.13
N GLY A 551 -24.48 -4.95 -1.55
CA GLY A 551 -25.11 -5.69 -2.64
C GLY A 551 -26.12 -4.84 -3.40
N ASP A 552 -26.60 -5.33 -4.54
CA ASP A 552 -27.58 -4.67 -5.39
C ASP A 552 -28.95 -5.34 -5.28
N GLN A 553 -29.98 -4.57 -4.89
CA GLN A 553 -31.34 -5.07 -4.67
C GLN A 553 -32.38 -4.25 -5.42
N PRO A 554 -33.23 -4.90 -6.26
CA PRO A 554 -33.06 -6.26 -6.78
C PRO A 554 -31.77 -6.38 -7.60
N ALA A 555 -31.47 -7.57 -8.14
CA ALA A 555 -30.34 -7.70 -9.08
C ALA A 555 -30.48 -6.68 -10.21
N CYS A 556 -29.41 -5.96 -10.52
CA CYS A 556 -29.42 -4.93 -11.54
C CYS A 556 -29.72 -5.52 -12.93
N SER A 557 -30.61 -4.87 -13.67
CA SER A 557 -30.79 -5.07 -15.12
C SER A 557 -30.11 -3.96 -15.91
N GLY A 558 -30.11 -4.04 -17.23
CA GLY A 558 -29.59 -2.97 -18.09
C GLY A 558 -30.45 -1.70 -18.12
N THR A 559 -31.67 -1.71 -17.50
CA THR A 559 -32.59 -0.58 -17.50
C THR A 559 -32.25 0.45 -16.41
N PRO A 560 -32.54 1.76 -16.66
CA PRO A 560 -32.36 2.78 -15.64
C PRO A 560 -33.20 2.52 -14.37
N ASN A 561 -32.65 2.86 -13.22
CA ASN A 561 -33.28 2.70 -11.89
C ASN A 561 -33.76 1.27 -11.59
N SER A 562 -33.06 0.26 -12.10
CA SER A 562 -33.43 -1.15 -11.90
C SER A 562 -32.98 -1.74 -10.57
N CYS A 563 -32.01 -1.12 -9.89
CA CYS A 563 -31.47 -1.61 -8.62
C CYS A 563 -31.04 -0.48 -7.68
N THR A 564 -30.88 -0.82 -6.41
CA THR A 564 -30.34 0.05 -5.36
C THR A 564 -29.16 -0.62 -4.69
N ARG A 565 -28.03 0.05 -4.54
CA ARG A 565 -26.89 -0.42 -3.74
C ARG A 565 -27.23 -0.26 -2.26
N VAL A 566 -27.14 -1.34 -1.49
CA VAL A 566 -27.43 -1.36 -0.06
C VAL A 566 -26.37 -2.16 0.69
N ILE A 567 -26.30 -1.99 2.02
CA ILE A 567 -25.48 -2.87 2.86
C ILE A 567 -26.18 -4.22 2.95
N ASP A 568 -25.48 -5.33 2.66
CA ASP A 568 -26.02 -6.69 2.69
C ASP A 568 -24.97 -7.71 3.12
N GLY A 569 -25.17 -8.26 4.31
CA GLY A 569 -24.29 -9.26 4.87
C GLY A 569 -22.92 -8.75 5.30
N SER A 570 -22.00 -9.67 5.47
CA SER A 570 -20.62 -9.42 5.89
C SER A 570 -19.66 -10.50 5.38
N ALA A 571 -18.36 -10.18 5.34
CA ALA A 571 -17.28 -11.15 5.22
C ALA A 571 -16.58 -11.28 6.57
N ARG A 572 -16.36 -12.50 7.03
CA ARG A 572 -15.55 -12.84 8.20
C ARG A 572 -14.28 -13.52 7.73
N HIS A 573 -13.15 -12.97 8.12
CA HIS A 573 -11.86 -13.64 7.98
C HIS A 573 -11.27 -13.84 9.36
N GLN A 574 -10.97 -15.09 9.71
CA GLN A 574 -10.28 -15.46 10.94
C GLN A 574 -9.12 -16.37 10.61
N GLY A 575 -8.09 -16.38 11.45
CA GLY A 575 -6.93 -17.19 11.13
C GLY A 575 -5.83 -17.17 12.16
N LEU A 576 -4.78 -17.93 11.85
CA LEU A 576 -3.56 -18.02 12.63
C LEU A 576 -2.38 -17.57 11.77
N GLU A 577 -1.54 -16.72 12.35
CA GLU A 577 -0.26 -16.30 11.77
C GLU A 577 0.86 -16.79 12.69
N LEU A 578 1.81 -17.50 12.12
CA LEU A 578 3.07 -17.90 12.76
C LEU A 578 4.21 -17.25 11.99
N GLY A 579 5.04 -16.47 12.66
CA GLY A 579 6.22 -15.86 12.08
C GLY A 579 7.43 -16.07 12.96
N GLY A 580 8.63 -16.14 12.35
CA GLY A 580 9.83 -16.24 13.16
C GLY A 580 11.12 -16.24 12.36
N GLY A 581 12.20 -16.00 13.08
CA GLY A 581 13.56 -16.08 12.56
C GLY A 581 14.53 -16.56 13.62
N ARG A 582 15.58 -17.24 13.17
CA ARG A 582 16.68 -17.74 14.01
C ARG A 582 18.00 -17.66 13.29
N THR A 583 19.00 -17.10 13.98
CA THR A 583 20.40 -17.19 13.58
C THR A 583 21.08 -18.27 14.40
N ALA A 584 21.67 -19.28 13.74
CA ALA A 584 22.34 -20.41 14.36
C ALA A 584 23.67 -20.68 13.65
N GLY A 585 24.76 -20.20 14.22
CA GLY A 585 26.09 -20.26 13.61
C GLY A 585 26.11 -19.53 12.25
N LEU A 586 26.35 -20.26 11.18
CA LEU A 586 26.42 -19.74 9.81
C LEU A 586 25.05 -19.62 9.12
N TRP A 587 23.98 -20.09 9.76
CA TRP A 587 22.66 -20.16 9.18
C TRP A 587 21.74 -19.07 9.72
N ASP A 588 20.98 -18.46 8.81
CA ASP A 588 19.83 -17.60 9.13
C ASP A 588 18.57 -18.24 8.55
N TYR A 589 17.56 -18.40 9.40
CA TYR A 589 16.25 -18.93 9.05
C TYR A 589 15.20 -17.85 9.31
N ASN A 590 14.30 -17.64 8.35
CA ASN A 590 13.12 -16.82 8.53
C ASN A 590 11.94 -17.54 7.86
N ALA A 591 10.81 -17.63 8.55
CA ALA A 591 9.60 -18.21 8.00
C ALA A 591 8.36 -17.47 8.52
N SER A 592 7.34 -17.42 7.68
CA SER A 592 5.99 -17.01 8.07
C SER A 592 4.97 -17.95 7.44
N LEU A 593 3.94 -18.28 8.21
CA LEU A 593 2.83 -19.12 7.81
C LEU A 593 1.53 -18.43 8.22
N THR A 594 0.58 -18.34 7.31
CA THR A 594 -0.76 -17.84 7.60
C THR A 594 -1.79 -18.88 7.17
N TRP A 595 -2.72 -19.18 8.06
CA TRP A 595 -3.94 -19.92 7.78
C TRP A 595 -5.13 -19.00 7.91
N ILE A 596 -6.00 -18.98 6.88
CA ILE A 596 -7.18 -18.12 6.82
C ILE A 596 -8.41 -18.96 6.57
N ASP A 597 -9.38 -18.83 7.47
CA ASP A 597 -10.75 -19.28 7.30
C ASP A 597 -11.61 -18.05 7.01
N ALA A 598 -12.08 -17.95 5.78
CA ALA A 598 -12.82 -16.81 5.24
C ALA A 598 -14.19 -17.26 4.76
N GLU A 599 -15.25 -16.56 5.15
CA GLU A 599 -16.63 -16.86 4.78
C GLU A 599 -17.47 -15.58 4.60
N ARG A 600 -18.47 -15.66 3.73
CA ARG A 600 -19.54 -14.66 3.58
C ARG A 600 -20.73 -15.04 4.44
N LEU A 601 -21.36 -14.08 5.11
CA LEU A 601 -22.40 -14.32 6.10
C LEU A 601 -23.54 -13.32 5.94
N GLY A 602 -24.77 -13.80 6.16
CA GLY A 602 -25.94 -12.95 6.37
C GLY A 602 -26.41 -12.14 5.16
N SER A 603 -25.97 -12.50 3.92
CA SER A 603 -26.55 -11.91 2.72
C SER A 603 -28.01 -12.33 2.57
N THR A 604 -28.90 -11.36 2.41
CA THR A 604 -30.33 -11.57 2.11
C THR A 604 -30.60 -11.45 0.61
N ILE A 605 -29.74 -10.71 -0.10
CA ILE A 605 -29.82 -10.53 -1.56
C ILE A 605 -29.40 -11.80 -2.30
N ASN A 606 -28.32 -12.42 -1.84
CA ASN A 606 -27.83 -13.68 -2.41
C ASN A 606 -27.51 -14.70 -1.30
N PRO A 607 -28.55 -15.35 -0.72
CA PRO A 607 -28.36 -16.30 0.39
C PRO A 607 -27.48 -17.50 0.01
N ALA A 608 -27.40 -17.87 -1.28
CA ALA A 608 -26.57 -18.97 -1.77
C ALA A 608 -25.07 -18.74 -1.58
N LEU A 609 -24.64 -17.48 -1.40
CA LEU A 609 -23.24 -17.15 -1.12
C LEU A 609 -22.86 -17.26 0.35
N ASN A 610 -23.84 -17.42 1.28
CA ASN A 610 -23.55 -17.57 2.70
C ASN A 610 -22.81 -18.86 2.98
N GLY A 611 -21.76 -18.79 3.80
CA GLY A 611 -20.84 -19.89 4.12
C GLY A 611 -19.76 -20.12 3.05
N LEU A 612 -19.84 -19.44 1.89
CA LEU A 612 -18.85 -19.59 0.83
C LEU A 612 -17.69 -18.60 1.04
N ARG A 613 -16.51 -19.05 0.59
CA ARG A 613 -15.29 -18.24 0.67
C ARG A 613 -15.33 -17.08 -0.33
N PRO A 614 -14.85 -15.88 0.03
CA PRO A 614 -14.55 -14.84 -0.94
C PRO A 614 -13.52 -15.31 -1.98
N THR A 615 -13.65 -14.82 -3.22
CA THR A 615 -12.72 -15.15 -4.30
C THR A 615 -11.31 -14.67 -4.02
N ASN A 616 -10.32 -15.33 -4.62
CA ASN A 616 -8.89 -15.01 -4.51
C ASN A 616 -8.28 -15.05 -3.09
N VAL A 617 -8.93 -15.68 -2.11
CA VAL A 617 -8.42 -15.84 -0.75
C VAL A 617 -7.85 -17.24 -0.54
N PRO A 618 -6.50 -17.42 -0.46
CA PRO A 618 -5.91 -18.73 -0.20
C PRO A 618 -6.12 -19.15 1.27
N ARG A 619 -6.30 -20.46 1.53
CA ARG A 619 -6.39 -20.98 2.91
C ARG A 619 -5.06 -20.95 3.65
N TRP A 620 -3.98 -21.23 2.91
CA TRP A 620 -2.63 -21.34 3.45
C TRP A 620 -1.68 -20.51 2.61
N VAL A 621 -0.83 -19.77 3.28
CA VAL A 621 0.28 -19.06 2.69
C VAL A 621 1.53 -19.35 3.53
N LEU A 622 2.60 -19.79 2.88
CA LEU A 622 3.91 -20.02 3.51
C LEU A 622 4.97 -19.22 2.77
N ARG A 623 5.78 -18.51 3.53
CA ARG A 623 6.98 -17.83 3.05
C ARG A 623 8.15 -18.28 3.91
N SER A 624 9.25 -18.69 3.31
CA SER A 624 10.43 -19.13 4.05
C SER A 624 11.70 -18.68 3.32
N ASN A 625 12.65 -18.17 4.08
CA ASN A 625 13.99 -17.82 3.61
C ASN A 625 15.01 -18.52 4.48
N VAL A 626 15.93 -19.25 3.86
CA VAL A 626 17.07 -19.89 4.52
C VAL A 626 18.32 -19.38 3.86
N SER A 627 19.29 -18.95 4.64
CA SER A 627 20.57 -18.54 4.11
C SER A 627 21.73 -19.05 4.96
N ARG A 628 22.88 -19.29 4.30
CA ARG A 628 24.09 -19.80 4.91
C ARG A 628 25.31 -19.00 4.47
N ALA A 629 26.13 -18.57 5.42
CA ALA A 629 27.50 -18.08 5.13
C ALA A 629 28.39 -19.25 4.77
N ILE A 630 29.24 -19.07 3.76
CA ILE A 630 30.20 -20.12 3.28
C ILE A 630 31.58 -19.83 3.88
N GLU A 631 31.96 -20.61 4.86
CA GLU A 631 33.21 -20.39 5.60
C GLU A 631 34.47 -20.39 4.72
N SER A 632 34.52 -21.27 3.72
CA SER A 632 35.67 -21.38 2.81
C SER A 632 35.87 -20.16 1.91
N VAL A 633 34.84 -19.30 1.78
CA VAL A 633 34.87 -18.05 0.98
C VAL A 633 34.31 -16.91 1.82
N PRO A 634 35.17 -16.20 2.59
CA PRO A 634 34.70 -15.09 3.43
C PRO A 634 33.91 -14.07 2.64
N GLY A 635 32.73 -13.69 3.18
CA GLY A 635 31.81 -12.75 2.52
C GLY A 635 30.78 -13.40 1.57
N LEU A 636 30.92 -14.71 1.25
CA LEU A 636 29.94 -15.42 0.42
C LEU A 636 28.78 -15.95 1.27
N LYS A 637 27.55 -15.68 0.86
CA LYS A 637 26.32 -16.18 1.45
C LYS A 637 25.42 -16.75 0.37
N ALA A 638 24.95 -17.99 0.56
CA ALA A 638 23.93 -18.60 -0.29
C ALA A 638 22.57 -18.50 0.40
N SER A 639 21.51 -18.26 -0.36
CA SER A 639 20.14 -18.19 0.14
C SER A 639 19.15 -18.91 -0.78
N ALA A 640 18.09 -19.45 -0.18
CA ALA A 640 16.93 -19.98 -0.89
C ALA A 640 15.66 -19.42 -0.27
N HIS A 641 14.74 -18.98 -1.11
CA HIS A 641 13.41 -18.49 -0.72
C HIS A 641 12.34 -19.42 -1.27
N LEU A 642 11.38 -19.80 -0.43
CA LEU A 642 10.24 -20.63 -0.79
C LEU A 642 8.96 -19.85 -0.55
N SER A 643 8.12 -19.76 -1.59
CA SER A 643 6.77 -19.21 -1.54
C SER A 643 5.77 -20.31 -1.88
N HIS A 644 4.75 -20.50 -1.04
CA HIS A 644 3.65 -21.40 -1.30
C HIS A 644 2.32 -20.71 -0.99
N GLU A 645 1.35 -20.84 -1.90
CA GLU A 645 -0.04 -20.45 -1.65
C GLU A 645 -0.99 -21.61 -1.96
N GLY A 646 -1.96 -21.82 -1.07
CA GLY A 646 -2.97 -22.84 -1.19
C GLY A 646 -4.02 -22.51 -2.25
N ARG A 647 -4.94 -23.46 -2.45
CA ARG A 647 -6.08 -23.29 -3.37
C ARG A 647 -6.93 -22.09 -2.96
N ARG A 648 -7.56 -21.44 -3.97
CA ARG A 648 -8.47 -20.31 -3.83
C ARG A 648 -9.65 -20.40 -4.78
N ALA A 649 -10.80 -19.89 -4.38
CA ALA A 649 -11.96 -19.82 -5.25
C ALA A 649 -11.74 -18.79 -6.38
N ILE A 650 -12.09 -19.14 -7.60
CA ILE A 650 -12.12 -18.26 -8.76
C ILE A 650 -13.50 -17.60 -8.87
N THR A 651 -14.56 -18.42 -8.79
CA THR A 651 -15.94 -17.96 -8.91
C THR A 651 -16.58 -17.70 -7.55
N PRO A 652 -17.51 -16.72 -7.45
CA PRO A 652 -18.19 -16.42 -6.18
C PRO A 652 -18.96 -17.58 -5.56
N ASP A 653 -19.45 -18.53 -6.36
CA ASP A 653 -20.15 -19.74 -5.93
C ASP A 653 -19.21 -20.88 -5.51
N ASN A 654 -17.90 -20.65 -5.57
CA ASN A 654 -16.81 -21.60 -5.27
C ASN A 654 -16.82 -22.89 -6.10
N GLN A 655 -17.49 -22.93 -7.26
CA GLN A 655 -17.51 -24.10 -8.14
C GLN A 655 -16.18 -24.29 -8.87
N LEU A 656 -15.45 -23.20 -9.13
CA LEU A 656 -14.15 -23.24 -9.77
C LEU A 656 -13.07 -22.74 -8.82
N GLU A 657 -11.99 -23.52 -8.70
CA GLU A 657 -10.84 -23.18 -7.84
C GLU A 657 -9.54 -23.12 -8.65
N LEU A 658 -8.72 -22.16 -8.32
CA LEU A 658 -7.32 -22.13 -8.74
C LEU A 658 -6.50 -23.06 -7.85
N GLY A 659 -5.71 -23.94 -8.46
CA GLY A 659 -4.83 -24.87 -7.76
C GLY A 659 -3.74 -24.15 -6.95
N SER A 660 -3.22 -24.85 -5.94
CA SER A 660 -2.07 -24.34 -5.16
C SER A 660 -0.80 -24.28 -6.01
N TRP A 661 0.07 -23.35 -5.66
CA TRP A 661 1.37 -23.21 -6.31
C TRP A 661 2.51 -23.11 -5.30
N THR A 662 3.71 -23.48 -5.75
CA THR A 662 4.96 -23.36 -5.00
C THR A 662 6.04 -22.82 -5.92
N ARG A 663 6.75 -21.81 -5.48
CA ARG A 663 7.90 -21.20 -6.15
C ARG A 663 9.12 -21.28 -5.23
N VAL A 664 10.28 -21.52 -5.83
CA VAL A 664 11.57 -21.48 -5.15
C VAL A 664 12.48 -20.53 -5.92
N ASP A 665 13.10 -19.60 -5.18
CA ASP A 665 14.11 -18.67 -5.66
C ASP A 665 15.44 -18.96 -4.96
N ALA A 666 16.57 -18.70 -5.61
CA ALA A 666 17.89 -18.89 -5.04
C ALA A 666 18.78 -17.68 -5.33
N ALA A 667 19.67 -17.34 -4.40
CA ALA A 667 20.64 -16.28 -4.62
C ALA A 667 21.99 -16.58 -3.95
N LEU A 668 23.04 -16.05 -4.56
CA LEU A 668 24.39 -15.95 -4.01
C LEU A 668 24.73 -14.48 -3.82
N ARG A 669 25.08 -14.08 -2.62
CA ARG A 669 25.59 -12.76 -2.31
C ARG A 669 27.04 -12.85 -1.90
N TYR A 670 27.90 -12.04 -2.52
CA TYR A 670 29.33 -11.96 -2.19
C TYR A 670 29.70 -10.54 -1.77
N ASP A 671 29.86 -10.33 -0.45
CA ASP A 671 30.33 -9.08 0.11
C ASP A 671 31.88 -9.09 0.09
N THR A 672 32.47 -8.07 -0.53
CA THR A 672 33.92 -7.96 -0.78
C THR A 672 34.36 -6.50 -0.69
N ARG A 673 35.60 -6.25 -1.10
CA ARG A 673 36.17 -4.91 -1.25
C ARG A 673 36.76 -4.74 -2.65
N VAL A 674 36.39 -3.64 -3.31
CA VAL A 674 36.99 -3.23 -4.59
C VAL A 674 37.76 -1.95 -4.33
N GLN A 675 39.06 -1.94 -4.61
CA GLN A 675 39.97 -0.83 -4.30
C GLN A 675 39.90 -0.37 -2.82
N GLY A 676 39.76 -1.33 -1.88
CA GLY A 676 39.64 -1.06 -0.44
C GLY A 676 38.26 -0.62 0.04
N ARG A 677 37.28 -0.37 -0.84
CA ARG A 677 35.94 0.08 -0.51
C ARG A 677 34.93 -1.08 -0.50
N PRO A 678 33.91 -1.07 0.37
CA PRO A 678 32.90 -2.12 0.40
C PRO A 678 32.20 -2.27 -0.96
N ALA A 679 32.05 -3.51 -1.39
CA ALA A 679 31.33 -3.87 -2.60
C ALA A 679 30.58 -5.19 -2.40
N SER A 680 29.49 -5.39 -3.13
CA SER A 680 28.73 -6.63 -3.11
C SER A 680 28.28 -7.03 -4.51
N TRP A 681 28.29 -8.33 -4.76
CA TRP A 681 27.70 -8.97 -5.93
C TRP A 681 26.48 -9.79 -5.50
N VAL A 682 25.43 -9.77 -6.28
CA VAL A 682 24.28 -10.66 -6.11
C VAL A 682 24.02 -11.35 -7.43
N LEU A 683 24.02 -12.68 -7.41
CA LEU A 683 23.54 -13.53 -8.49
C LEU A 683 22.27 -14.22 -8.00
N ALA A 684 21.14 -14.00 -8.64
CA ALA A 684 19.86 -14.57 -8.24
C ALA A 684 19.17 -15.27 -9.41
N VAL A 685 18.43 -16.32 -9.08
CA VAL A 685 17.55 -17.06 -9.99
C VAL A 685 16.17 -17.10 -9.37
N ASP A 686 15.26 -16.37 -9.94
CA ASP A 686 13.85 -16.39 -9.57
C ASP A 686 13.15 -17.56 -10.27
N ASN A 687 12.18 -18.21 -9.61
CA ASN A 687 11.45 -19.38 -10.14
C ASN A 687 12.39 -20.46 -10.69
N VAL A 688 13.31 -20.96 -9.86
CA VAL A 688 14.39 -21.92 -10.21
C VAL A 688 13.88 -23.11 -11.05
N PHE A 689 12.70 -23.62 -10.73
CA PHE A 689 12.10 -24.80 -11.41
C PHE A 689 11.29 -24.43 -12.65
N ASN A 690 11.25 -23.16 -13.05
CA ASN A 690 10.50 -22.63 -14.20
C ASN A 690 9.04 -23.11 -14.24
N ARG A 691 8.37 -23.08 -13.07
CA ARG A 691 6.97 -23.50 -12.98
C ARG A 691 6.06 -22.44 -13.58
N ARG A 692 5.12 -22.89 -14.41
CA ARG A 692 4.04 -22.05 -14.96
C ARG A 692 2.78 -22.23 -14.14
N TYR A 693 2.23 -21.16 -13.61
CA TYR A 693 1.03 -21.15 -12.78
C TYR A 693 0.38 -19.78 -12.83
N PHE A 694 -0.87 -19.69 -12.41
CA PHE A 694 -1.51 -18.42 -12.11
C PHE A 694 -1.29 -18.11 -10.64
N GLN A 695 -0.77 -16.92 -10.34
CA GLN A 695 -0.46 -16.51 -8.97
C GLN A 695 -1.70 -16.00 -8.24
N GLU A 696 -2.70 -15.49 -8.96
CA GLU A 696 -3.91 -14.91 -8.43
C GLU A 696 -5.09 -15.07 -9.39
N ALA A 697 -6.31 -14.99 -8.84
CA ALA A 697 -7.57 -15.08 -9.58
C ALA A 697 -8.63 -14.12 -9.01
N PRO A 698 -8.40 -12.78 -9.04
CA PRO A 698 -9.36 -11.81 -8.55
C PRO A 698 -10.64 -11.81 -9.41
N PHE A 699 -11.78 -11.68 -8.72
CA PHE A 699 -13.07 -11.34 -9.33
C PHE A 699 -13.32 -9.86 -9.09
N GLN A 700 -13.11 -9.04 -10.12
CA GLN A 700 -13.18 -7.59 -10.04
C GLN A 700 -13.93 -7.02 -11.25
N TYR A 701 -14.65 -5.95 -11.07
CA TYR A 701 -15.49 -5.37 -12.12
C TYR A 701 -16.47 -6.37 -12.75
N GLU A 702 -16.98 -7.33 -11.96
CA GLU A 702 -17.87 -8.40 -12.40
C GLU A 702 -17.20 -9.38 -13.38
N HIS A 703 -15.86 -9.44 -13.42
CA HIS A 703 -15.09 -10.29 -14.33
C HIS A 703 -13.98 -11.06 -13.61
N ILE A 704 -13.66 -12.24 -14.09
CA ILE A 704 -12.58 -13.10 -13.60
C ILE A 704 -11.29 -12.69 -14.29
N TYR A 705 -10.24 -12.46 -13.51
CA TYR A 705 -8.90 -12.19 -14.02
C TYR A 705 -7.91 -13.21 -13.50
N LEU A 706 -7.02 -13.67 -14.37
CA LEU A 706 -5.98 -14.64 -14.07
C LEU A 706 -4.63 -14.05 -14.49
N PHE A 707 -3.69 -13.95 -13.55
CA PHE A 707 -2.36 -13.39 -13.81
C PHE A 707 -1.31 -14.51 -13.80
N PRO A 708 -0.68 -14.84 -14.96
CA PRO A 708 0.39 -15.80 -15.01
C PRO A 708 1.61 -15.30 -14.24
N ALA A 709 2.25 -16.19 -13.48
CA ALA A 709 3.53 -15.89 -12.85
C ALA A 709 4.66 -15.81 -13.88
N ALA A 710 5.68 -14.98 -13.61
CA ALA A 710 6.88 -14.87 -14.43
C ALA A 710 7.61 -16.23 -14.53
N SER A 711 8.22 -16.50 -15.68
CA SER A 711 9.12 -17.64 -15.90
C SER A 711 10.37 -17.52 -15.03
N ARG A 712 11.26 -18.53 -15.11
CA ARG A 712 12.58 -18.44 -14.46
C ARG A 712 13.33 -17.24 -15.02
N THR A 713 13.90 -16.42 -14.12
CA THR A 713 14.63 -15.19 -14.47
C THR A 713 15.98 -15.16 -13.76
N LEU A 714 17.08 -15.00 -14.51
CA LEU A 714 18.41 -14.80 -13.99
C LEU A 714 18.67 -13.30 -13.80
N ARG A 715 19.19 -12.91 -12.62
CA ARG A 715 19.50 -11.52 -12.25
C ARG A 715 20.91 -11.40 -11.68
N VAL A 716 21.63 -10.35 -12.09
CA VAL A 716 22.95 -9.99 -11.57
C VAL A 716 22.92 -8.55 -11.10
N ALA A 717 23.34 -8.30 -9.86
CA ALA A 717 23.51 -6.97 -9.30
C ALA A 717 24.91 -6.76 -8.75
N PHE A 718 25.40 -5.55 -8.89
CA PHE A 718 26.64 -5.08 -8.29
C PHE A 718 26.38 -3.76 -7.58
N GLU A 719 26.87 -3.66 -6.34
CA GLU A 719 26.81 -2.43 -5.55
C GLU A 719 28.22 -2.15 -4.98
N THR A 720 28.64 -0.90 -5.04
CA THR A 720 29.91 -0.45 -4.46
C THR A 720 29.77 0.90 -3.79
N GLN A 721 30.55 1.12 -2.74
CA GLN A 721 30.76 2.44 -2.14
C GLN A 721 31.99 3.11 -2.75
N PHE A 722 32.00 4.47 -2.86
CA PHE A 722 33.10 5.23 -3.47
C PHE A 722 33.39 6.58 -2.78
#